data_becf4d7b4531a23c643b752e3f4f8689
#
_entry.id   becf4d7b4531a23c643b752e3f4f8689
#
_cell.length_a   1.000
_cell.length_b   1.000
_cell.length_c   1.000
_cell.angle_alpha   90.00
_cell.angle_beta   90.00
_cell.angle_gamma   90.00
#
_symmetry.space_group_name_H-M   'P 1'
#
loop_
_entity.id
_entity.type
_entity.pdbx_description
1 polymer ?
#
loop_
_entity_poly.entity_id
_entity_poly.type
_entity_poly.pdbx_seq_one_letter_code
_entity_poly.pdbx_strand_id
1 'polypeptide(L)'
;MDQFEQTERDLLELSDQVATLGEYFTWALQCTEFVEQLEEGCRAKRPRLSIGQRQKLVARIARLEGAKTRLERQFIRSGGDYANAGNSGDTRATELVWREIDAAFESRIMTGAVINTDHVEPRQFLEDACSVVCKRVRDIIRKHNCVKVNTLFNGEFVAGDKRANKSFNTNNKELCRTSHLREWYERHVIEPTLAKLEEFQERDSGWALTRILNLTVNVNRYNPLRAGCHLKLPQDIKTKNAVINVLSMDNACFAWSVVAALHPAERHSERKSSYPHYSTVLNVRDIEFPMTLSQIKKFERLNNISVNVYTIEGQKTSTVLPIRLTDRTSDKHVNLLYVQDPRDNNVGHFAWIKHLSRLVSSQINKHRHTKYICDRCLHYFSLSDKLQSYTVDCREVNKCAIRLPSEDNKWLSFKNHGRKERLPFVVYADLECVLQKTQPETEHASYVYQHHRVCSIAYYIQCSYDKTLSAYRFRRDNDCVAWFVEELKGLAHRVKNILSDNVCMVDLTREEWETFRSATQCHICEKPFAPDDNRVRDHCHLTGRYRGPAHSTCNLNYKDSHFIPVIFHNLSGYDAHFIIKEIAAAFEGSIDVLPITKEKYISFTKHVKDTAERSDSRSDIKLRFIDSYKFLSASLAKLASFLDKDKLKIIRSKFSALSDDDFKLLTRKGVFPYEYVDSVEKLEDTCLPPRDSFYSSLTGETVSESDYAHAVNVWQRFTIRTLGDYSDLYLKTDVLLLADIFENFRDSCVASYGLDPAYYYTLPGFTWDAMLKHTRINFELLTDIDMVMFIERGIRGGLSQCSNRYALANNKYMQSYDSSKPSSYLMYFDVNNLYGWAMCQPLPYAEFRWVEDVSNFDYNAIALDSPTGYILEVDLEYPQDKHNAHTDLPFCPTRDKPPGKRQDKLLATVNDKERYVIHYRNLQQCTRHGLRVTKIHRVLQFVQSAWLRAYIELNTEFRTQAK
;
A
#
# COMPACT_ATOMS: atom_id res chain seq x y z
N MET A 1 -12.44 -12.25 32.44
CA MET A 1 -13.07 -12.19 31.10
C MET A 1 -14.01 -13.35 30.85
N ASP A 2 -13.72 -14.55 31.31
CA ASP A 2 -14.61 -15.71 31.18
C ASP A 2 -15.97 -15.55 31.92
N GLN A 3 -15.98 -14.83 33.05
CA GLN A 3 -17.18 -14.57 33.82
C GLN A 3 -18.20 -13.70 33.06
N PHE A 4 -17.77 -12.67 32.35
CA PHE A 4 -18.66 -11.85 31.52
C PHE A 4 -19.21 -12.60 30.31
N GLU A 5 -18.46 -13.57 29.78
CA GLU A 5 -18.87 -14.38 28.64
C GLU A 5 -19.93 -15.39 29.04
N GLN A 6 -19.79 -15.99 30.23
CA GLN A 6 -20.78 -16.92 30.76
C GLN A 6 -22.07 -16.19 31.09
N THR A 7 -22.02 -15.07 31.82
CA THR A 7 -23.22 -14.30 32.17
C THR A 7 -23.96 -13.78 30.93
N GLU A 8 -23.24 -13.34 29.89
CA GLU A 8 -23.87 -12.96 28.63
C GLU A 8 -24.61 -14.12 27.99
N ARG A 9 -23.99 -15.31 27.95
CA ARG A 9 -24.59 -16.52 27.37
C ARG A 9 -25.86 -16.93 28.12
N ASP A 10 -25.78 -16.95 29.45
CA ASP A 10 -26.91 -17.31 30.30
C ASP A 10 -28.07 -16.33 30.10
N LEU A 11 -27.82 -15.03 30.02
CA LEU A 11 -28.85 -14.02 29.76
C LEU A 11 -29.45 -14.13 28.37
N LEU A 12 -28.69 -14.49 27.35
CA LEU A 12 -29.18 -14.67 26.00
C LEU A 12 -30.00 -15.95 25.90
N GLU A 13 -29.59 -17.06 26.53
CA GLU A 13 -30.36 -18.30 26.60
C GLU A 13 -31.66 -18.10 27.35
N LEU A 14 -31.64 -17.38 28.48
CA LEU A 14 -32.84 -16.99 29.22
C LEU A 14 -33.79 -16.11 28.38
N SER A 15 -33.24 -15.22 27.52
CA SER A 15 -34.08 -14.38 26.67
C SER A 15 -34.96 -15.18 25.70
N ASP A 16 -34.50 -16.34 25.26
CA ASP A 16 -35.25 -17.22 24.33
C ASP A 16 -36.30 -18.08 25.08
N GLN A 17 -36.23 -18.14 26.43
CA GLN A 17 -37.14 -18.86 27.29
C GLN A 17 -38.23 -17.97 27.91
N VAL A 18 -38.15 -16.64 27.77
CA VAL A 18 -39.12 -15.67 28.30
C VAL A 18 -40.48 -15.86 27.60
N ALA A 19 -41.45 -16.33 28.31
CA ALA A 19 -42.81 -16.61 27.79
C ALA A 19 -43.88 -15.64 28.31
N THR A 20 -43.63 -14.93 29.42
CA THR A 20 -44.61 -14.04 30.07
C THR A 20 -44.04 -12.62 30.28
N LEU A 21 -44.94 -11.63 30.41
CA LEU A 21 -44.58 -10.23 30.69
C LEU A 21 -43.82 -10.09 32.03
N GLY A 22 -44.17 -10.88 33.04
CA GLY A 22 -43.50 -10.88 34.35
C GLY A 22 -42.07 -11.39 34.26
N GLU A 23 -41.85 -12.47 33.53
CA GLU A 23 -40.52 -13.00 33.24
C GLU A 23 -39.68 -11.99 32.42
N TYR A 24 -40.30 -11.30 31.46
CA TYR A 24 -39.63 -10.23 30.71
C TYR A 24 -39.12 -9.11 31.62
N PHE A 25 -39.92 -8.59 32.57
CA PHE A 25 -39.46 -7.55 33.47
C PHE A 25 -38.31 -8.03 34.37
N THR A 26 -38.37 -9.26 34.86
CA THR A 26 -37.31 -9.85 35.68
C THR A 26 -36.02 -9.99 34.88
N TRP A 27 -36.11 -10.52 33.66
CA TRP A 27 -35.00 -10.67 32.75
C TRP A 27 -34.44 -9.30 32.33
N ALA A 28 -35.30 -8.34 31.99
CA ALA A 28 -34.90 -7.01 31.55
C ALA A 28 -34.14 -6.23 32.63
N LEU A 29 -34.46 -6.42 33.89
CA LEU A 29 -33.75 -5.83 35.03
C LEU A 29 -32.35 -6.40 35.12
N GLN A 30 -32.18 -7.74 35.11
CA GLN A 30 -30.87 -8.41 35.14
C GLN A 30 -30.02 -8.06 33.94
N CYS A 31 -30.61 -7.98 32.75
CA CYS A 31 -29.95 -7.58 31.53
C CYS A 31 -29.46 -6.13 31.62
N THR A 32 -30.27 -5.22 32.20
CA THR A 32 -29.90 -3.80 32.35
C THR A 32 -28.73 -3.63 33.32
N GLU A 33 -28.77 -4.31 34.46
CA GLU A 33 -27.70 -4.28 35.45
C GLU A 33 -26.36 -4.80 34.86
N PHE A 34 -26.44 -5.87 34.10
CA PHE A 34 -25.25 -6.44 33.47
C PHE A 34 -24.72 -5.55 32.33
N VAL A 35 -25.58 -4.92 31.53
CA VAL A 35 -25.17 -3.93 30.51
C VAL A 35 -24.50 -2.73 31.17
N GLU A 36 -25.01 -2.23 32.30
CA GLU A 36 -24.36 -1.14 33.06
C GLU A 36 -22.95 -1.54 33.52
N GLN A 37 -22.76 -2.78 34.02
CA GLN A 37 -21.43 -3.30 34.37
C GLN A 37 -20.48 -3.37 33.15
N LEU A 38 -20.97 -3.78 32.00
CA LEU A 38 -20.19 -3.80 30.76
C LEU A 38 -19.80 -2.38 30.31
N GLU A 39 -20.71 -1.41 30.45
CA GLU A 39 -20.43 0.00 30.18
C GLU A 39 -19.44 0.60 31.15
N GLU A 40 -19.59 0.28 32.44
CA GLU A 40 -18.63 0.70 33.45
C GLU A 40 -17.25 0.09 33.14
N GLY A 41 -17.18 -1.16 32.71
CA GLY A 41 -15.98 -1.77 32.16
C GLY A 41 -15.40 -1.01 30.95
N CYS A 42 -16.25 -0.49 30.06
CA CYS A 42 -15.81 0.36 28.95
C CYS A 42 -15.29 1.72 29.39
N ARG A 43 -15.83 2.29 30.49
CA ARG A 43 -15.47 3.59 31.06
C ARG A 43 -14.33 3.50 32.10
N ALA A 44 -14.04 2.30 32.61
CA ALA A 44 -13.08 2.10 33.70
C ALA A 44 -11.67 2.55 33.30
N LYS A 45 -11.06 3.33 34.19
CA LYS A 45 -9.71 3.89 34.04
C LYS A 45 -8.61 2.85 34.33
N ARG A 46 -8.91 1.66 34.93
CA ARG A 46 -7.98 0.55 35.26
C ARG A 46 -8.72 -0.78 35.43
N PRO A 47 -8.22 -1.94 34.96
CA PRO A 47 -7.14 -2.11 34.00
C PRO A 47 -7.59 -1.67 32.61
N ARG A 48 -6.66 -1.17 31.81
CA ARG A 48 -6.96 -0.62 30.48
C ARG A 48 -7.24 -1.75 29.49
N LEU A 49 -8.44 -1.73 28.92
CA LEU A 49 -8.83 -2.67 27.90
C LEU A 49 -8.11 -2.32 26.59
N SER A 50 -7.58 -3.33 25.89
CA SER A 50 -7.13 -3.19 24.52
C SER A 50 -8.29 -2.76 23.59
N ILE A 51 -7.99 -2.20 22.42
CA ILE A 51 -9.02 -1.82 21.43
C ILE A 51 -9.92 -3.04 21.13
N GLY A 52 -9.34 -4.24 20.95
CA GLY A 52 -10.09 -5.46 20.72
C GLY A 52 -10.96 -5.90 21.92
N GLN A 53 -10.50 -5.70 23.15
CA GLN A 53 -11.29 -5.98 24.35
C GLN A 53 -12.48 -5.03 24.49
N ARG A 54 -12.27 -3.74 24.22
CA ARG A 54 -13.34 -2.76 24.21
C ARG A 54 -14.37 -3.04 23.11
N GLN A 55 -13.94 -3.44 21.93
CA GLN A 55 -14.82 -3.87 20.85
C GLN A 55 -15.66 -5.10 21.24
N LYS A 56 -15.07 -6.07 21.94
CA LYS A 56 -15.80 -7.22 22.48
C LYS A 56 -16.89 -6.80 23.49
N LEU A 57 -16.61 -5.86 24.39
CA LEU A 57 -17.61 -5.34 25.32
C LEU A 57 -18.74 -4.59 24.60
N VAL A 58 -18.42 -3.73 23.63
CA VAL A 58 -19.42 -3.02 22.80
C VAL A 58 -20.29 -4.03 22.03
N ALA A 59 -19.71 -5.09 21.49
CA ALA A 59 -20.45 -6.14 20.80
C ALA A 59 -21.40 -6.92 21.75
N ARG A 60 -20.99 -7.17 23.00
CA ARG A 60 -21.83 -7.80 24.04
C ARG A 60 -23.01 -6.90 24.40
N ILE A 61 -22.77 -5.62 24.66
CA ILE A 61 -23.84 -4.64 24.91
C ILE A 61 -24.85 -4.64 23.76
N ALA A 62 -24.38 -4.65 22.50
CA ALA A 62 -25.23 -4.64 21.33
C ALA A 62 -26.14 -5.90 21.24
N ARG A 63 -25.60 -7.10 21.56
CA ARG A 63 -26.39 -8.33 21.56
C ARG A 63 -27.49 -8.32 22.61
N LEU A 64 -27.16 -7.92 23.84
CA LEU A 64 -28.12 -7.85 24.97
C LEU A 64 -29.19 -6.80 24.72
N GLU A 65 -28.83 -5.60 24.23
CA GLU A 65 -29.79 -4.56 23.87
C GLU A 65 -30.71 -4.98 22.69
N GLY A 66 -30.14 -5.71 21.74
CA GLY A 66 -30.94 -6.31 20.65
C GLY A 66 -31.97 -7.33 21.17
N ALA A 67 -31.58 -8.20 22.11
CA ALA A 67 -32.49 -9.15 22.75
C ALA A 67 -33.58 -8.43 23.58
N LYS A 68 -33.18 -7.40 24.35
CA LYS A 68 -34.11 -6.59 25.14
C LYS A 68 -35.14 -5.88 24.26
N THR A 69 -34.73 -5.25 23.17
CA THR A 69 -35.64 -4.57 22.24
C THR A 69 -36.58 -5.55 21.54
N ARG A 70 -36.10 -6.77 21.20
CA ARG A 70 -36.94 -7.84 20.63
C ARG A 70 -38.06 -8.24 21.59
N LEU A 71 -37.69 -8.52 22.84
CA LEU A 71 -38.69 -8.92 23.88
C LEU A 71 -39.64 -7.78 24.26
N GLU A 72 -39.13 -6.54 24.33
CA GLU A 72 -39.95 -5.35 24.56
C GLU A 72 -41.04 -5.18 23.51
N ARG A 73 -40.69 -5.39 22.24
CA ARG A 73 -41.69 -5.38 21.15
C ARG A 73 -42.70 -6.53 21.27
N GLN A 74 -42.25 -7.70 21.66
CA GLN A 74 -43.09 -8.86 21.83
C GLN A 74 -44.13 -8.69 22.95
N PHE A 75 -43.71 -8.12 24.12
CA PHE A 75 -44.54 -8.10 25.32
C PHE A 75 -45.18 -6.75 25.64
N ILE A 76 -44.57 -5.62 25.23
CA ILE A 76 -45.05 -4.28 25.59
C ILE A 76 -45.80 -3.62 24.43
N ARG A 77 -45.28 -3.74 23.19
CA ARG A 77 -45.91 -3.09 22.03
C ARG A 77 -47.06 -3.90 21.39
N SER A 78 -47.11 -5.21 21.59
CA SER A 78 -48.23 -6.02 21.13
C SER A 78 -49.45 -5.98 22.06
N GLY A 79 -49.35 -5.37 23.25
CA GLY A 79 -50.41 -5.27 24.23
C GLY A 79 -51.22 -3.97 24.21
N GLY A 80 -51.03 -3.09 23.24
CA GLY A 80 -51.55 -1.72 23.23
C GLY A 80 -52.52 -1.33 22.11
N ASP A 81 -53.10 -2.25 21.34
CA ASP A 81 -54.02 -1.89 20.25
C ASP A 81 -55.47 -2.41 20.50
N TYR A 82 -56.23 -1.64 21.30
CA TYR A 82 -57.67 -1.48 21.09
C TYR A 82 -58.03 -0.02 21.24
N ALA A 83 -58.07 0.71 20.13
CA ALA A 83 -58.96 1.82 19.74
C ALA A 83 -58.23 2.80 18.80
N ASN A 84 -58.61 2.75 17.60
CA ASN A 84 -58.94 3.73 16.58
C ASN A 84 -58.34 3.38 15.22
N ALA A 85 -59.25 2.86 14.39
CA ALA A 85 -59.12 2.82 12.92
C ALA A 85 -59.24 4.24 12.36
N GLY A 86 -58.25 4.67 11.62
CA GLY A 86 -58.20 5.95 10.88
C GLY A 86 -56.94 6.13 10.07
N ASN A 87 -56.98 5.58 8.87
CA ASN A 87 -56.32 6.01 7.65
C ASN A 87 -55.07 6.90 7.73
N SER A 88 -53.90 6.32 7.48
CA SER A 88 -52.92 6.87 6.52
C SER A 88 -51.73 5.89 6.42
N GLY A 89 -51.41 5.49 5.18
CA GLY A 89 -50.20 4.68 4.92
C GLY A 89 -48.95 5.50 5.23
N ASP A 90 -48.16 5.00 6.19
CA ASP A 90 -46.82 5.43 6.34
C ASP A 90 -45.92 4.27 6.77
N THR A 91 -44.83 4.14 6.05
CA THR A 91 -43.76 3.17 6.16
C THR A 91 -43.26 3.06 7.60
N ARG A 92 -43.24 1.87 8.16
CA ARG A 92 -42.64 1.53 9.47
C ARG A 92 -41.17 1.92 9.51
N ALA A 93 -40.86 3.10 10.05
CA ALA A 93 -39.50 3.46 10.41
C ALA A 93 -39.06 2.65 11.65
N THR A 94 -38.19 1.69 11.49
CA THR A 94 -37.46 1.02 12.56
C THR A 94 -36.58 2.05 13.27
N GLU A 95 -36.92 2.47 14.48
CA GLU A 95 -36.18 3.49 15.24
C GLU A 95 -34.89 2.88 15.79
N LEU A 96 -33.74 3.10 15.11
CA LEU A 96 -32.42 2.70 15.55
C LEU A 96 -31.97 3.51 16.78
N VAL A 97 -31.44 2.85 17.80
CA VAL A 97 -31.06 3.45 19.09
C VAL A 97 -29.59 3.89 19.07
N TRP A 98 -29.35 5.16 19.42
CA TRP A 98 -28.00 5.67 19.69
C TRP A 98 -27.64 5.42 21.15
N ARG A 99 -26.44 4.86 21.41
CA ARG A 99 -25.88 4.72 22.75
C ARG A 99 -24.51 5.40 22.80
N GLU A 100 -24.34 6.32 23.76
CA GLU A 100 -23.06 6.97 24.02
C GLU A 100 -22.20 6.03 24.88
N ILE A 101 -20.99 5.67 24.41
CA ILE A 101 -20.12 4.70 25.07
C ILE A 101 -19.06 5.42 25.88
N ASP A 102 -18.53 6.56 25.36
CA ASP A 102 -17.48 7.33 26.01
C ASP A 102 -17.53 8.78 25.52
N ALA A 103 -17.45 9.72 26.48
CA ALA A 103 -17.28 11.13 26.17
C ALA A 103 -16.21 11.71 27.11
N ALA A 104 -15.16 12.27 26.54
CA ALA A 104 -14.05 12.88 27.28
C ALA A 104 -13.84 14.33 26.87
N PHE A 105 -13.28 15.17 27.81
CA PHE A 105 -12.89 16.54 27.54
C PHE A 105 -14.03 17.42 26.98
N GLU A 106 -15.17 17.49 27.67
CA GLU A 106 -16.34 18.26 27.23
C GLU A 106 -16.83 17.89 25.81
N SER A 107 -16.90 16.60 25.53
CA SER A 107 -17.27 16.03 24.20
C SER A 107 -16.29 16.40 23.06
N ARG A 108 -15.04 16.75 23.36
CA ARG A 108 -13.98 16.91 22.33
C ARG A 108 -13.58 15.58 21.70
N ILE A 109 -13.78 14.49 22.45
CA ILE A 109 -13.64 13.11 22.00
C ILE A 109 -14.91 12.40 22.44
N MET A 110 -15.59 11.78 21.50
CA MET A 110 -16.80 11.02 21.74
C MET A 110 -16.77 9.72 20.96
N THR A 111 -17.13 8.64 21.62
CA THR A 111 -17.41 7.36 20.99
C THR A 111 -18.84 6.96 21.32
N GLY A 112 -19.65 6.77 20.31
CA GLY A 112 -21.02 6.27 20.45
C GLY A 112 -21.27 5.15 19.44
N ALA A 113 -22.39 4.43 19.59
CA ALA A 113 -22.77 3.39 18.67
C ALA A 113 -24.26 3.47 18.34
N VAL A 114 -24.58 3.16 17.07
CA VAL A 114 -25.94 2.85 16.64
C VAL A 114 -26.10 1.34 16.74
N ILE A 115 -26.97 0.89 17.63
CA ILE A 115 -27.23 -0.52 17.91
C ILE A 115 -28.20 -1.08 16.86
N ASN A 116 -27.85 -2.23 16.27
CA ASN A 116 -28.76 -2.94 15.37
C ASN A 116 -29.77 -3.76 16.17
N THR A 117 -31.03 -3.65 15.80
CA THR A 117 -32.12 -4.40 16.43
C THR A 117 -32.67 -5.48 15.51
N ASP A 118 -32.85 -5.21 14.21
CA ASP A 118 -33.60 -6.08 13.30
C ASP A 118 -33.00 -6.22 11.89
N HIS A 119 -31.99 -5.41 11.55
CA HIS A 119 -31.45 -5.44 10.19
C HIS A 119 -30.55 -6.66 9.99
N VAL A 120 -30.76 -7.35 8.90
CA VAL A 120 -29.94 -8.48 8.43
C VAL A 120 -29.03 -8.03 7.29
N GLU A 121 -29.47 -7.06 6.50
CA GLU A 121 -28.77 -6.56 5.31
C GLU A 121 -27.93 -5.32 5.67
N PRO A 122 -26.56 -5.36 5.45
CA PRO A 122 -25.67 -4.29 5.86
C PRO A 122 -25.98 -2.94 5.23
N ARG A 123 -26.40 -2.91 3.97
CA ARG A 123 -26.72 -1.65 3.28
C ARG A 123 -27.90 -0.97 3.92
N GLN A 124 -28.99 -1.71 4.15
CA GLN A 124 -30.20 -1.17 4.77
C GLN A 124 -29.93 -0.64 6.18
N PHE A 125 -29.18 -1.40 7.01
CA PHE A 125 -28.76 -0.94 8.32
C PHE A 125 -27.99 0.37 8.29
N LEU A 126 -27.02 0.49 7.37
CA LEU A 126 -26.19 1.70 7.23
C LEU A 126 -26.99 2.89 6.72
N GLU A 127 -27.94 2.68 5.80
CA GLU A 127 -28.81 3.74 5.30
C GLU A 127 -29.75 4.29 6.39
N ASP A 128 -30.36 3.41 7.17
CA ASP A 128 -31.26 3.80 8.26
C ASP A 128 -30.52 4.46 9.44
N ALA A 129 -29.27 4.02 9.72
CA ALA A 129 -28.40 4.65 10.72
C ALA A 129 -27.97 6.09 10.33
N CYS A 130 -28.07 6.47 9.06
CA CYS A 130 -27.63 7.77 8.56
C CYS A 130 -28.23 8.96 9.32
N SER A 131 -29.54 8.92 9.58
CA SER A 131 -30.24 10.02 10.23
C SER A 131 -29.76 10.25 11.65
N VAL A 132 -29.54 9.15 12.40
CA VAL A 132 -29.09 9.15 13.79
C VAL A 132 -27.65 9.64 13.90
N VAL A 133 -26.76 9.09 13.09
CA VAL A 133 -25.33 9.49 13.07
C VAL A 133 -25.15 10.95 12.64
N CYS A 134 -25.82 11.35 11.56
CA CYS A 134 -25.72 12.74 11.06
C CYS A 134 -26.25 13.76 12.08
N LYS A 135 -27.31 13.45 12.83
CA LYS A 135 -27.82 14.29 13.89
C LYS A 135 -26.76 14.49 14.98
N ARG A 136 -26.19 13.39 15.50
CA ARG A 136 -25.19 13.42 16.57
C ARG A 136 -23.90 14.13 16.14
N VAL A 137 -23.38 13.82 14.97
CA VAL A 137 -22.18 14.50 14.42
C VAL A 137 -22.44 16.00 14.23
N ARG A 138 -23.62 16.41 13.78
CA ARG A 138 -24.01 17.82 13.65
C ARG A 138 -24.02 18.54 15.00
N ASP A 139 -24.54 17.92 16.04
CA ASP A 139 -24.59 18.53 17.37
C ASP A 139 -23.19 18.76 17.94
N ILE A 140 -22.24 17.85 17.66
CA ILE A 140 -20.83 18.00 18.08
C ILE A 140 -20.13 19.09 17.24
N ILE A 141 -20.39 19.14 15.92
CA ILE A 141 -19.84 20.18 15.05
C ILE A 141 -20.33 21.58 15.50
N ARG A 142 -21.58 21.69 15.98
CA ARG A 142 -22.09 22.96 16.54
C ARG A 142 -21.30 23.43 17.76
N LYS A 143 -20.82 22.49 18.60
CA LYS A 143 -19.98 22.79 19.77
C LYS A 143 -18.52 23.11 19.41
N HIS A 144 -17.94 22.43 18.44
CA HIS A 144 -16.49 22.42 18.19
C HIS A 144 -16.07 22.97 16.82
N ASN A 145 -16.99 23.48 15.99
CA ASN A 145 -16.81 23.99 14.64
C ASN A 145 -16.30 22.96 13.62
N CYS A 146 -15.21 22.23 13.90
CA CYS A 146 -14.67 21.20 13.02
C CYS A 146 -14.25 19.95 13.80
N VAL A 147 -14.50 18.78 13.25
CA VAL A 147 -14.19 17.46 13.84
C VAL A 147 -13.60 16.51 12.82
N LYS A 148 -12.85 15.51 13.29
CA LYS A 148 -12.48 14.33 12.52
C LYS A 148 -13.34 13.15 12.96
N VAL A 149 -13.97 12.50 12.00
CA VAL A 149 -14.90 11.38 12.25
C VAL A 149 -14.46 10.15 11.49
N ASN A 150 -14.49 9.01 12.17
CA ASN A 150 -14.45 7.69 11.55
C ASN A 150 -15.52 6.79 12.16
N THR A 151 -15.81 5.70 11.47
CA THR A 151 -16.80 4.71 11.91
C THR A 151 -16.24 3.31 11.88
N LEU A 152 -16.78 2.42 12.75
CA LEU A 152 -16.50 0.99 12.76
C LEU A 152 -17.80 0.23 12.65
N PHE A 153 -17.93 -0.55 11.60
CA PHE A 153 -19.02 -1.52 11.46
C PHE A 153 -18.62 -2.82 12.17
N ASN A 154 -19.43 -3.28 13.09
CA ASN A 154 -19.19 -4.50 13.86
C ASN A 154 -20.22 -5.57 13.48
N GLY A 155 -19.74 -6.76 13.10
CA GLY A 155 -20.58 -7.90 12.73
C GLY A 155 -20.04 -9.20 13.32
N GLU A 156 -20.94 -10.17 13.46
CA GLU A 156 -20.62 -11.56 13.81
C GLU A 156 -20.52 -12.37 12.51
N PHE A 157 -19.45 -13.14 12.40
CA PHE A 157 -19.14 -13.93 11.21
C PHE A 157 -18.94 -15.40 11.59
N VAL A 158 -19.31 -16.29 10.69
CA VAL A 158 -19.19 -17.76 10.85
C VAL A 158 -18.40 -18.34 9.69
N ALA A 159 -17.48 -19.26 10.00
CA ALA A 159 -16.75 -20.08 9.02
C ALA A 159 -16.70 -21.53 9.53
N GLY A 160 -17.56 -22.40 9.00
CA GLY A 160 -17.77 -23.74 9.56
C GLY A 160 -18.25 -23.65 11.01
N ASP A 161 -17.55 -24.30 11.93
CA ASP A 161 -17.88 -24.28 13.37
C ASP A 161 -17.31 -23.07 14.13
N LYS A 162 -16.56 -22.20 13.45
CA LYS A 162 -15.91 -21.03 14.09
C LYS A 162 -16.80 -19.81 13.99
N ARG A 163 -16.99 -19.09 15.11
CA ARG A 163 -17.66 -17.79 15.18
C ARG A 163 -16.68 -16.72 15.65
N ALA A 164 -16.69 -15.55 15.01
CA ALA A 164 -15.86 -14.42 15.41
C ALA A 164 -16.52 -13.08 15.12
N ASN A 165 -16.33 -12.11 16.01
CA ASN A 165 -16.70 -10.73 15.78
C ASN A 165 -15.61 -10.05 14.96
N LYS A 166 -15.99 -9.43 13.85
CA LYS A 166 -15.10 -8.68 12.98
C LYS A 166 -15.54 -7.21 12.90
N SER A 167 -14.57 -6.32 12.78
CA SER A 167 -14.80 -4.88 12.74
C SER A 167 -14.16 -4.25 11.51
N PHE A 168 -14.92 -3.42 10.81
CA PHE A 168 -14.48 -2.72 9.59
C PHE A 168 -14.50 -1.22 9.83
N ASN A 169 -13.31 -0.60 9.88
CA ASN A 169 -13.17 0.83 10.14
C ASN A 169 -13.12 1.65 8.85
N THR A 170 -13.65 2.86 8.89
CA THR A 170 -13.48 3.86 7.83
C THR A 170 -12.31 4.79 8.15
N ASN A 171 -11.81 5.49 7.14
CA ASN A 171 -10.77 6.49 7.32
C ASN A 171 -11.32 7.74 8.02
N ASN A 172 -10.47 8.41 8.82
CA ASN A 172 -10.80 9.70 9.41
C ASN A 172 -11.15 10.74 8.33
N LYS A 173 -12.29 11.40 8.49
CA LYS A 173 -12.72 12.52 7.64
C LYS A 173 -12.93 13.79 8.44
N GLU A 174 -12.49 14.89 7.85
CA GLU A 174 -12.66 16.22 8.42
C GLU A 174 -14.04 16.75 8.07
N LEU A 175 -14.80 17.17 9.08
CA LEU A 175 -16.15 17.72 8.96
C LEU A 175 -16.22 19.02 9.71
N CYS A 176 -16.71 20.06 9.04
CA CYS A 176 -16.93 21.39 9.58
C CYS A 176 -18.41 21.77 9.44
N ARG A 177 -18.84 22.94 9.99
CA ARG A 177 -20.23 23.40 9.93
C ARG A 177 -20.79 23.45 8.49
N THR A 178 -19.92 23.67 7.51
CA THR A 178 -20.25 23.76 6.10
C THR A 178 -20.25 22.42 5.36
N SER A 179 -19.87 21.32 6.04
CA SER A 179 -19.82 19.99 5.43
C SER A 179 -21.21 19.41 5.21
N HIS A 180 -21.41 18.80 4.04
CA HIS A 180 -22.68 18.12 3.72
C HIS A 180 -22.66 16.71 4.34
N LEU A 181 -23.24 16.58 5.56
CA LEU A 181 -23.13 15.35 6.38
C LEU A 181 -23.72 14.12 5.71
N ARG A 182 -24.84 14.26 4.99
CA ARG A 182 -25.47 13.13 4.30
C ARG A 182 -24.56 12.59 3.17
N GLU A 183 -24.00 13.49 2.36
CA GLU A 183 -23.04 13.11 1.31
C GLU A 183 -21.76 12.51 1.89
N TRP A 184 -21.25 13.05 3.02
CA TRP A 184 -20.13 12.45 3.74
C TRP A 184 -20.47 11.03 4.16
N TYR A 185 -21.62 10.82 4.77
CA TYR A 185 -22.02 9.51 5.29
C TYR A 185 -22.16 8.49 4.17
N GLU A 186 -22.81 8.83 3.07
CA GLU A 186 -22.93 7.96 1.90
C GLU A 186 -21.56 7.58 1.32
N ARG A 187 -20.68 8.59 1.06
CA ARG A 187 -19.39 8.35 0.36
C ARG A 187 -18.27 7.81 1.23
N HIS A 188 -18.31 8.05 2.53
CA HIS A 188 -17.20 7.76 3.44
C HIS A 188 -17.57 6.83 4.58
N VAL A 189 -18.83 6.46 4.73
CA VAL A 189 -19.28 5.45 5.70
C VAL A 189 -19.90 4.27 4.96
N ILE A 190 -20.98 4.46 4.21
CA ILE A 190 -21.68 3.36 3.55
C ILE A 190 -20.79 2.64 2.53
N GLU A 191 -20.35 3.35 1.50
CA GLU A 191 -19.60 2.73 0.40
C GLU A 191 -18.28 2.06 0.84
N PRO A 192 -17.42 2.70 1.69
CA PRO A 192 -16.20 2.05 2.13
C PRO A 192 -16.45 0.86 3.06
N THR A 193 -17.53 0.87 3.85
CA THR A 193 -17.85 -0.24 4.73
C THR A 193 -18.31 -1.45 3.92
N LEU A 194 -19.21 -1.25 2.95
CA LEU A 194 -19.68 -2.32 2.08
C LEU A 194 -18.54 -2.91 1.22
N ALA A 195 -17.68 -2.05 0.66
CA ALA A 195 -16.53 -2.51 -0.11
C ALA A 195 -15.58 -3.38 0.73
N LYS A 196 -15.34 -3.01 2.00
CA LYS A 196 -14.50 -3.81 2.90
C LYS A 196 -15.15 -5.12 3.33
N LEU A 197 -16.47 -5.14 3.49
CA LEU A 197 -17.22 -6.38 3.75
C LEU A 197 -17.14 -7.33 2.56
N GLU A 198 -17.35 -6.82 1.35
CA GLU A 198 -17.21 -7.60 0.11
C GLU A 198 -15.76 -8.14 -0.02
N GLU A 199 -14.75 -7.27 0.15
CA GLU A 199 -13.34 -7.66 0.08
C GLU A 199 -12.96 -8.72 1.13
N PHE A 200 -13.50 -8.62 2.35
CA PHE A 200 -13.25 -9.60 3.41
C PHE A 200 -13.87 -10.96 3.08
N GLN A 201 -15.10 -10.99 2.58
CA GLN A 201 -15.77 -12.22 2.21
C GLN A 201 -15.12 -12.90 0.98
N GLU A 202 -14.53 -12.11 0.08
CA GLU A 202 -13.81 -12.64 -1.09
C GLU A 202 -12.41 -13.18 -0.76
N ARG A 203 -11.68 -12.53 0.18
CA ARG A 203 -10.30 -12.91 0.54
C ARG A 203 -10.20 -14.03 1.54
N ASP A 204 -11.04 -14.00 2.56
CA ASP A 204 -11.09 -15.02 3.60
C ASP A 204 -12.21 -16.03 3.26
N SER A 205 -11.94 -16.88 2.28
CA SER A 205 -12.88 -17.91 1.82
C SER A 205 -13.43 -18.71 2.99
N GLY A 206 -14.71 -18.55 3.26
CA GLY A 206 -15.44 -19.30 4.28
C GLY A 206 -16.05 -18.47 5.41
N TRP A 207 -15.76 -17.19 5.55
CA TRP A 207 -16.41 -16.32 6.54
C TRP A 207 -17.66 -15.65 5.97
N ALA A 208 -18.83 -15.93 6.55
CA ALA A 208 -20.10 -15.30 6.19
C ALA A 208 -20.60 -14.42 7.34
N LEU A 209 -21.09 -13.22 7.03
CA LEU A 209 -21.76 -12.37 8.01
C LEU A 209 -23.10 -13.00 8.43
N THR A 210 -23.26 -13.31 9.70
CA THR A 210 -24.48 -13.88 10.25
C THR A 210 -25.33 -12.86 10.99
N ARG A 211 -24.70 -11.85 11.59
CA ARG A 211 -25.41 -10.83 12.36
C ARG A 211 -24.67 -9.49 12.33
N ILE A 212 -25.41 -8.41 12.12
CA ILE A 212 -24.92 -7.04 12.31
C ILE A 212 -25.10 -6.68 13.78
N LEU A 213 -24.06 -6.18 14.43
CA LEU A 213 -24.10 -5.81 15.85
C LEU A 213 -24.37 -4.32 16.03
N ASN A 214 -23.50 -3.48 15.51
CA ASN A 214 -23.62 -2.03 15.63
C ASN A 214 -22.70 -1.29 14.64
N LEU A 215 -22.94 0.03 14.52
CA LEU A 215 -22.04 0.99 13.88
C LEU A 215 -21.48 1.91 14.96
N THR A 216 -20.22 1.74 15.35
CA THR A 216 -19.50 2.65 16.28
C THR A 216 -19.04 3.90 15.53
N VAL A 217 -19.20 5.07 16.13
CA VAL A 217 -18.81 6.38 15.58
C VAL A 217 -17.84 7.07 16.53
N ASN A 218 -16.63 7.35 16.06
CA ASN A 218 -15.61 8.09 16.81
C ASN A 218 -15.50 9.51 16.27
N VAL A 219 -15.64 10.50 17.12
CA VAL A 219 -15.60 11.92 16.78
C VAL A 219 -14.52 12.61 17.61
N ASN A 220 -13.57 13.26 16.95
CA ASN A 220 -12.47 14.00 17.57
C ASN A 220 -12.47 15.46 17.12
N ARG A 221 -12.23 16.41 18.04
CA ARG A 221 -12.10 17.82 17.68
C ARG A 221 -10.92 18.02 16.72
N TYR A 222 -11.13 18.86 15.70
CA TYR A 222 -10.12 19.20 14.71
C TYR A 222 -10.04 20.72 14.51
N ASN A 223 -8.83 21.25 14.34
CA ASN A 223 -8.59 22.66 14.06
C ASN A 223 -7.89 22.80 12.69
N PRO A 224 -8.62 23.13 11.61
CA PRO A 224 -8.05 23.22 10.27
C PRO A 224 -7.24 24.52 10.05
N LEU A 225 -6.29 24.49 9.11
CA LEU A 225 -5.59 25.69 8.64
C LEU A 225 -6.59 26.69 8.02
N ARG A 226 -6.46 27.97 8.34
CA ARG A 226 -7.35 29.07 7.89
C ARG A 226 -6.54 30.15 7.18
N ALA A 227 -7.15 30.83 6.20
CA ALA A 227 -6.56 31.97 5.50
C ALA A 227 -7.33 33.27 5.87
N GLY A 228 -6.60 34.26 6.34
CA GLY A 228 -7.11 35.54 6.87
C GLY A 228 -6.73 36.77 6.04
N CYS A 229 -6.11 37.75 6.67
CA CYS A 229 -5.80 39.06 6.09
C CYS A 229 -4.62 39.02 5.12
N HIS A 230 -4.42 40.13 4.41
CA HIS A 230 -3.36 40.33 3.42
C HIS A 230 -1.94 40.06 3.96
N LEU A 231 -1.17 39.24 3.25
CA LEU A 231 0.25 38.98 3.47
C LEU A 231 1.08 39.44 2.25
N LYS A 232 2.28 39.96 2.50
CA LYS A 232 3.19 40.30 1.42
C LYS A 232 3.78 39.05 0.78
N LEU A 233 3.80 39.00 -0.55
CA LEU A 233 4.46 37.91 -1.29
C LEU A 233 5.98 37.98 -1.12
N PRO A 234 6.69 36.83 -1.07
CA PRO A 234 8.15 36.76 -1.15
C PRO A 234 8.67 37.49 -2.40
N GLN A 235 9.85 38.11 -2.26
CA GLN A 235 10.41 38.97 -3.31
C GLN A 235 10.68 38.22 -4.62
N ASP A 236 11.14 36.99 -4.55
CA ASP A 236 11.39 36.11 -5.70
C ASP A 236 10.10 35.72 -6.45
N ILE A 237 8.98 35.59 -5.77
CA ILE A 237 7.66 35.37 -6.38
C ILE A 237 7.15 36.66 -7.02
N LYS A 238 7.32 37.81 -6.34
CA LYS A 238 6.90 39.12 -6.81
C LYS A 238 7.61 39.53 -8.09
N THR A 239 8.92 39.29 -8.20
CA THR A 239 9.72 39.61 -9.38
C THR A 239 9.30 38.83 -10.63
N LYS A 240 8.69 37.66 -10.48
CA LYS A 240 8.16 36.86 -11.61
C LYS A 240 6.94 37.51 -12.28
N ASN A 241 6.28 38.48 -11.65
CA ASN A 241 5.06 39.13 -12.16
C ASN A 241 3.97 38.13 -12.65
N ALA A 242 3.86 36.99 -11.95
CA ALA A 242 2.98 35.89 -12.30
C ALA A 242 1.78 35.73 -11.36
N VAL A 243 1.77 36.51 -10.26
CA VAL A 243 0.77 36.44 -9.19
C VAL A 243 0.20 37.81 -8.92
N ILE A 244 -1.11 37.88 -8.78
CA ILE A 244 -1.84 39.11 -8.38
C ILE A 244 -2.28 38.93 -6.93
N ASN A 245 -1.84 39.84 -6.07
CA ASN A 245 -2.12 39.85 -4.65
C ASN A 245 -3.03 41.03 -4.31
N VAL A 246 -4.32 40.74 -4.17
CA VAL A 246 -5.34 41.77 -3.90
C VAL A 246 -5.27 42.21 -2.43
N LEU A 247 -5.17 43.50 -2.20
CA LEU A 247 -5.14 44.12 -0.88
C LEU A 247 -6.52 44.09 -0.24
N SER A 248 -6.78 43.12 0.63
CA SER A 248 -8.03 43.05 1.38
C SER A 248 -7.76 42.89 2.89
N MET A 249 -8.56 43.50 3.72
CA MET A 249 -8.47 43.44 5.18
C MET A 249 -9.71 42.76 5.81
N ASP A 250 -10.54 42.13 4.99
CA ASP A 250 -11.86 41.61 5.35
C ASP A 250 -11.89 40.07 5.50
N ASN A 251 -10.76 39.41 5.67
CA ASN A 251 -10.62 37.97 5.76
C ASN A 251 -11.12 37.17 4.52
N ALA A 252 -11.59 37.85 3.47
CA ALA A 252 -12.15 37.25 2.25
C ALA A 252 -11.11 37.17 1.08
N CYS A 253 -9.80 37.05 1.42
CA CYS A 253 -8.72 37.02 0.41
C CYS A 253 -8.92 35.92 -0.65
N PHE A 254 -9.52 34.78 -0.29
CA PHE A 254 -9.88 33.75 -1.24
C PHE A 254 -10.88 34.27 -2.27
N ALA A 255 -11.99 34.85 -1.82
CA ALA A 255 -13.04 35.34 -2.71
C ALA A 255 -12.52 36.46 -3.62
N TRP A 256 -11.74 37.39 -3.08
CA TRP A 256 -11.10 38.45 -3.88
C TRP A 256 -10.14 37.92 -4.93
N SER A 257 -9.36 36.86 -4.59
CA SER A 257 -8.44 36.23 -5.53
C SER A 257 -9.19 35.52 -6.67
N VAL A 258 -10.32 34.89 -6.37
CA VAL A 258 -11.17 34.26 -7.39
C VAL A 258 -11.83 35.33 -8.27
N VAL A 259 -12.35 36.42 -7.70
CA VAL A 259 -12.92 37.52 -8.47
C VAL A 259 -11.89 38.16 -9.38
N ALA A 260 -10.66 38.37 -8.90
CA ALA A 260 -9.56 38.90 -9.73
C ALA A 260 -9.24 37.97 -10.91
N ALA A 261 -9.38 36.64 -10.76
CA ALA A 261 -9.22 35.70 -11.85
C ALA A 261 -10.36 35.75 -12.88
N LEU A 262 -11.61 35.96 -12.42
CA LEU A 262 -12.80 35.99 -13.28
C LEU A 262 -13.00 37.34 -13.99
N HIS A 263 -12.55 38.43 -13.37
CA HIS A 263 -12.67 39.81 -13.83
C HIS A 263 -11.32 40.52 -13.81
N PRO A 264 -10.34 40.11 -14.65
CA PRO A 264 -8.98 40.68 -14.62
C PRO A 264 -8.99 42.19 -14.84
N ALA A 265 -8.36 42.93 -13.92
CA ALA A 265 -8.22 44.39 -14.04
C ALA A 265 -6.99 44.73 -14.91
N GLU A 266 -7.15 45.72 -15.82
CA GLU A 266 -6.08 46.21 -16.70
C GLU A 266 -5.06 47.06 -15.92
N ARG A 267 -5.53 47.86 -14.95
CA ARG A 267 -4.70 48.74 -14.10
C ARG A 267 -5.03 48.53 -12.64
N HIS A 268 -4.04 48.78 -11.78
CA HIS A 268 -4.16 48.66 -10.31
C HIS A 268 -4.75 47.34 -9.83
N SER A 269 -4.25 46.23 -10.41
CA SER A 269 -4.73 44.88 -10.13
C SER A 269 -4.56 44.42 -8.67
N GLU A 270 -3.79 45.15 -7.88
CA GLU A 270 -3.65 44.93 -6.42
C GLU A 270 -4.79 45.56 -5.58
N ARG A 271 -5.61 46.46 -6.16
CA ARG A 271 -6.64 47.16 -5.39
C ARG A 271 -7.97 46.48 -5.51
N LYS A 272 -8.65 46.22 -4.37
CA LYS A 272 -10.01 45.68 -4.37
C LYS A 272 -11.04 46.53 -5.09
N SER A 273 -10.86 47.88 -5.16
CA SER A 273 -11.70 48.79 -5.91
C SER A 273 -11.67 48.60 -7.43
N SER A 274 -10.70 47.87 -7.95
CA SER A 274 -10.59 47.53 -9.38
C SER A 274 -11.47 46.31 -9.78
N TYR A 275 -12.16 45.72 -8.83
CA TYR A 275 -12.99 44.53 -9.01
C TYR A 275 -14.41 44.72 -8.51
N PRO A 276 -15.40 44.04 -9.08
CA PRO A 276 -16.72 43.95 -8.48
C PRO A 276 -16.63 43.30 -7.10
N HIS A 277 -17.56 43.66 -6.19
CA HIS A 277 -17.57 43.03 -4.88
C HIS A 277 -17.87 41.53 -5.00
N TYR A 278 -17.13 40.67 -4.30
CA TYR A 278 -17.24 39.21 -4.44
C TYR A 278 -18.66 38.69 -4.19
N SER A 279 -19.44 39.30 -3.30
CA SER A 279 -20.81 38.87 -3.01
C SER A 279 -21.78 39.11 -4.15
N THR A 280 -21.42 39.95 -5.14
CA THR A 280 -22.27 40.21 -6.32
C THR A 280 -22.01 39.25 -7.47
N VAL A 281 -20.85 38.55 -7.48
CA VAL A 281 -20.43 37.69 -8.58
C VAL A 281 -20.23 36.23 -8.15
N LEU A 282 -20.06 35.96 -6.85
CA LEU A 282 -19.84 34.62 -6.30
C LEU A 282 -20.98 34.22 -5.36
N ASN A 283 -21.42 32.99 -5.48
CA ASN A 283 -22.30 32.37 -4.50
C ASN A 283 -21.48 31.89 -3.30
N VAL A 284 -21.48 32.68 -2.25
CA VAL A 284 -20.76 32.38 -0.98
C VAL A 284 -21.70 31.92 0.14
N ARG A 285 -22.91 31.46 -0.21
CA ARG A 285 -23.91 30.99 0.77
C ARG A 285 -23.34 29.84 1.59
N ASP A 286 -23.46 29.94 2.91
CA ASP A 286 -22.93 28.98 3.89
C ASP A 286 -21.41 28.75 3.76
N ILE A 287 -20.66 29.74 3.32
CA ILE A 287 -19.20 29.76 3.32
C ILE A 287 -18.76 30.80 4.36
N GLU A 288 -17.95 30.34 5.31
CA GLU A 288 -17.41 31.20 6.37
C GLU A 288 -16.00 31.69 5.99
N PHE A 289 -15.72 32.97 6.26
CA PHE A 289 -14.37 33.52 6.14
C PHE A 289 -13.76 33.74 7.52
N PRO A 290 -12.46 33.51 7.68
CA PRO A 290 -11.44 33.09 6.69
C PRO A 290 -11.63 31.65 6.20
N MET A 291 -11.52 31.47 4.89
CA MET A 291 -11.81 30.21 4.21
C MET A 291 -10.74 29.14 4.44
N THR A 292 -11.17 27.90 4.61
CA THR A 292 -10.28 26.73 4.74
C THR A 292 -10.16 25.97 3.41
N LEU A 293 -9.08 25.21 3.22
CA LEU A 293 -8.89 24.37 2.04
C LEU A 293 -10.01 23.34 1.84
N SER A 294 -10.59 22.83 2.93
CA SER A 294 -11.69 21.87 2.88
C SER A 294 -13.00 22.46 2.33
N GLN A 295 -13.23 23.76 2.53
CA GLN A 295 -14.41 24.46 2.05
C GLN A 295 -14.38 24.73 0.54
N ILE A 296 -13.20 24.69 -0.09
CA ILE A 296 -13.07 24.97 -1.54
C ILE A 296 -13.93 24.01 -2.37
N LYS A 297 -14.05 22.75 -1.97
CA LYS A 297 -14.89 21.78 -2.69
C LYS A 297 -16.37 22.16 -2.69
N LYS A 298 -16.87 22.75 -1.61
CA LYS A 298 -18.23 23.30 -1.53
C LYS A 298 -18.36 24.53 -2.43
N PHE A 299 -17.38 25.45 -2.38
CA PHE A 299 -17.34 26.63 -3.22
C PHE A 299 -17.37 26.30 -4.72
N GLU A 300 -16.57 25.32 -5.16
CA GLU A 300 -16.55 24.85 -6.56
C GLU A 300 -17.91 24.39 -7.05
N ARG A 301 -18.68 23.70 -6.19
CA ARG A 301 -20.03 23.23 -6.54
C ARG A 301 -21.03 24.38 -6.66
N LEU A 302 -20.95 25.33 -5.75
CA LEU A 302 -21.88 26.48 -5.72
C LEU A 302 -21.67 27.45 -6.90
N ASN A 303 -20.43 27.53 -7.43
CA ASN A 303 -20.07 28.52 -8.44
C ASN A 303 -19.73 27.92 -9.81
N ASN A 304 -19.71 26.60 -9.93
CA ASN A 304 -19.25 25.89 -11.13
C ASN A 304 -17.85 26.36 -11.61
N ILE A 305 -16.93 26.53 -10.66
CA ILE A 305 -15.55 26.96 -10.89
C ILE A 305 -14.63 25.87 -10.34
N SER A 306 -13.58 25.53 -11.07
CA SER A 306 -12.54 24.62 -10.57
C SER A 306 -11.35 25.41 -10.02
N VAL A 307 -10.82 25.01 -8.85
CA VAL A 307 -9.78 25.76 -8.14
C VAL A 307 -8.61 24.85 -7.74
N ASN A 308 -7.42 25.15 -8.23
CA ASN A 308 -6.17 24.57 -7.73
C ASN A 308 -5.52 25.51 -6.73
N VAL A 309 -4.85 24.93 -5.72
CA VAL A 309 -4.11 25.70 -4.73
C VAL A 309 -2.68 25.20 -4.65
N TYR A 310 -1.75 26.14 -4.73
CA TYR A 310 -0.33 25.94 -4.61
C TYR A 310 0.20 26.63 -3.37
N THR A 311 1.32 26.17 -2.85
CA THR A 311 2.04 26.82 -1.75
C THR A 311 3.49 27.05 -2.12
N ILE A 312 4.22 27.72 -1.24
CA ILE A 312 5.63 28.04 -1.38
C ILE A 312 6.40 27.27 -0.31
N GLU A 313 7.45 26.56 -0.71
CA GLU A 313 8.37 25.88 0.18
C GLU A 313 9.80 26.33 -0.06
N GLY A 314 10.62 26.40 0.98
CA GLY A 314 12.04 26.74 0.93
C GLY A 314 12.39 28.15 1.44
N GLN A 315 13.52 28.27 2.16
CA GLN A 315 13.96 29.53 2.76
C GLN A 315 14.84 30.37 1.83
N LYS A 316 15.62 29.74 0.94
CA LYS A 316 16.57 30.44 0.05
C LYS A 316 16.08 30.59 -1.39
N THR A 317 15.29 29.62 -1.89
CA THR A 317 14.65 29.63 -3.21
C THR A 317 13.25 29.12 -3.06
N SER A 318 12.26 29.94 -3.42
CA SER A 318 10.85 29.56 -3.34
C SER A 318 10.50 28.53 -4.40
N THR A 319 10.20 27.31 -3.94
CA THR A 319 9.64 26.23 -4.76
C THR A 319 8.13 26.24 -4.64
N VAL A 320 7.42 26.29 -5.75
CA VAL A 320 5.97 26.29 -5.81
C VAL A 320 5.49 24.85 -5.93
N LEU A 321 4.65 24.41 -4.98
CA LEU A 321 4.14 23.05 -4.88
C LEU A 321 2.61 23.05 -4.82
N PRO A 322 1.93 22.09 -5.46
CA PRO A 322 0.49 21.95 -5.34
C PRO A 322 0.12 21.36 -3.96
N ILE A 323 -0.79 22.00 -3.24
CA ILE A 323 -1.37 21.46 -2.00
C ILE A 323 -2.80 20.98 -2.18
N ARG A 324 -3.45 21.43 -3.24
CA ARG A 324 -4.76 20.96 -3.65
C ARG A 324 -4.90 21.05 -5.17
N LEU A 325 -5.25 19.93 -5.79
CA LEU A 325 -5.71 19.89 -7.18
C LEU A 325 -7.20 19.53 -7.20
N THR A 326 -7.94 20.18 -8.08
CA THR A 326 -9.36 19.90 -8.24
C THR A 326 -9.60 18.54 -8.88
N ASP A 327 -10.62 17.83 -8.41
CA ASP A 327 -11.12 16.60 -9.04
C ASP A 327 -12.23 16.90 -10.08
N ARG A 328 -12.59 18.18 -10.25
CA ARG A 328 -13.65 18.63 -11.18
C ARG A 328 -13.05 19.38 -12.35
N THR A 329 -13.72 19.24 -13.49
CA THR A 329 -13.47 20.07 -14.67
C THR A 329 -14.61 21.05 -14.82
N SER A 330 -14.28 22.33 -14.95
CA SER A 330 -15.21 23.40 -15.24
C SER A 330 -14.61 24.27 -16.33
N ASP A 331 -15.44 24.94 -17.10
CA ASP A 331 -15.02 25.92 -18.13
C ASP A 331 -14.25 27.10 -17.51
N LYS A 332 -14.53 27.37 -16.22
CA LYS A 332 -13.82 28.39 -15.45
C LYS A 332 -12.87 27.71 -14.47
N HIS A 333 -11.57 27.92 -14.67
CA HIS A 333 -10.51 27.39 -13.80
C HIS A 333 -9.69 28.51 -13.17
N VAL A 334 -9.36 28.37 -11.87
CA VAL A 334 -8.60 29.36 -11.11
C VAL A 334 -7.45 28.69 -10.37
N ASN A 335 -6.25 29.19 -10.59
CA ASN A 335 -5.05 28.79 -9.85
C ASN A 335 -4.77 29.81 -8.74
N LEU A 336 -4.70 29.38 -7.48
CA LEU A 336 -4.42 30.21 -6.32
C LEU A 336 -3.12 29.84 -5.66
N LEU A 337 -2.40 30.83 -5.15
CA LEU A 337 -1.22 30.68 -4.31
C LEU A 337 -1.62 30.90 -2.86
N TYR A 338 -1.38 29.93 -2.00
CA TYR A 338 -1.53 30.03 -0.56
C TYR A 338 -0.19 30.36 0.07
N VAL A 339 -0.11 31.50 0.74
CA VAL A 339 1.08 31.98 1.45
C VAL A 339 0.81 31.86 2.94
N GLN A 340 1.64 31.10 3.65
CA GLN A 340 1.52 30.90 5.11
C GLN A 340 2.05 32.11 5.86
N ASP A 341 1.39 32.53 6.96
CA ASP A 341 1.91 33.57 7.84
C ASP A 341 3.10 33.02 8.66
N PRO A 342 4.29 33.62 8.56
CA PRO A 342 5.45 33.18 9.35
C PRO A 342 5.25 33.26 10.86
N ARG A 343 4.28 34.03 11.33
CA ARG A 343 3.98 34.28 12.78
C ARG A 343 2.95 33.34 13.35
N ASP A 344 2.09 32.75 12.52
CA ASP A 344 1.06 31.80 12.93
C ASP A 344 0.89 30.72 11.85
N ASN A 345 1.38 29.53 12.11
CA ASN A 345 1.32 28.40 11.19
C ASN A 345 -0.11 27.94 10.82
N ASN A 346 -1.13 28.46 11.52
CA ASN A 346 -2.54 28.13 11.24
C ASN A 346 -3.24 29.16 10.36
N VAL A 347 -2.57 30.26 10.01
CA VAL A 347 -3.13 31.37 9.22
C VAL A 347 -2.30 31.57 7.97
N GLY A 348 -2.95 31.84 6.86
CA GLY A 348 -2.32 32.14 5.58
C GLY A 348 -3.15 33.10 4.74
N HIS A 349 -2.74 33.29 3.51
CA HIS A 349 -3.33 34.23 2.57
C HIS A 349 -3.41 33.63 1.17
N PHE A 350 -4.51 33.88 0.45
CA PHE A 350 -4.66 33.50 -0.96
C PHE A 350 -4.33 34.67 -1.88
N ALA A 351 -3.63 34.37 -2.98
CA ALA A 351 -3.38 35.28 -4.09
C ALA A 351 -3.65 34.57 -5.43
N TRP A 352 -4.06 35.28 -6.47
CA TRP A 352 -4.36 34.71 -7.77
C TRP A 352 -3.07 34.49 -8.59
N ILE A 353 -2.86 33.26 -9.07
CA ILE A 353 -1.80 32.94 -10.04
C ILE A 353 -2.31 33.25 -11.45
N LYS A 354 -1.88 34.38 -12.01
CA LYS A 354 -2.22 34.81 -13.36
C LYS A 354 -1.53 33.99 -14.45
N HIS A 355 -0.26 33.60 -14.20
CA HIS A 355 0.55 32.85 -15.16
C HIS A 355 1.32 31.73 -14.47
N LEU A 356 0.72 30.55 -14.37
CA LEU A 356 1.32 29.37 -13.72
C LEU A 356 2.65 28.99 -14.38
N SER A 357 2.69 28.91 -15.71
CA SER A 357 3.91 28.60 -16.47
C SER A 357 5.09 29.52 -16.12
N ARG A 358 4.83 30.82 -16.01
CA ARG A 358 5.85 31.81 -15.65
C ARG A 358 6.29 31.68 -14.18
N LEU A 359 5.35 31.38 -13.30
CA LEU A 359 5.62 31.20 -11.88
C LEU A 359 6.57 30.03 -11.62
N VAL A 360 6.36 28.90 -12.31
CA VAL A 360 7.13 27.65 -12.13
C VAL A 360 8.23 27.44 -13.17
N SER A 361 8.47 28.41 -14.06
CA SER A 361 9.39 28.25 -15.20
C SER A 361 10.80 27.80 -14.80
N SER A 362 11.35 28.34 -13.70
CA SER A 362 12.68 27.97 -13.18
C SER A 362 12.75 26.55 -12.62
N GLN A 363 11.61 25.96 -12.26
CA GLN A 363 11.53 24.60 -11.73
C GLN A 363 11.40 23.56 -12.84
N ILE A 364 10.85 23.95 -14.01
CA ILE A 364 10.52 23.05 -15.11
C ILE A 364 11.63 23.06 -16.17
N ASN A 365 12.21 24.24 -16.48
CA ASN A 365 13.05 24.39 -17.65
C ASN A 365 14.18 25.43 -17.45
N LYS A 366 15.43 25.07 -17.80
CA LYS A 366 16.58 25.96 -17.76
C LYS A 366 16.47 27.10 -18.78
N HIS A 367 15.77 26.91 -19.91
CA HIS A 367 15.64 27.87 -21.02
C HIS A 367 14.44 28.80 -20.94
N ARG A 368 13.63 28.73 -19.89
CA ARG A 368 12.48 29.62 -19.62
C ARG A 368 11.42 29.75 -20.73
N HIS A 369 11.36 28.80 -21.66
CA HIS A 369 10.29 28.79 -22.68
C HIS A 369 8.90 28.59 -22.04
N THR A 370 7.89 29.21 -22.63
CA THR A 370 6.48 29.03 -22.22
C THR A 370 6.09 27.56 -22.33
N LYS A 371 5.47 27.04 -21.28
CA LYS A 371 4.89 25.69 -21.23
C LYS A 371 3.41 25.78 -20.99
N TYR A 372 2.66 24.92 -21.66
CA TYR A 372 1.22 24.80 -21.52
C TYR A 372 0.95 23.64 -20.54
N ILE A 373 0.37 23.95 -19.38
CA ILE A 373 0.27 23.03 -18.25
C ILE A 373 -1.18 22.56 -18.13
N CYS A 374 -1.37 21.26 -17.99
CA CYS A 374 -2.67 20.69 -17.67
C CYS A 374 -3.04 21.00 -16.20
N ASP A 375 -4.12 21.74 -15.98
CA ASP A 375 -4.56 22.17 -14.64
C ASP A 375 -4.98 21.00 -13.73
N ARG A 376 -5.23 19.83 -14.29
CA ARG A 376 -5.62 18.64 -13.52
C ARG A 376 -4.45 17.84 -13.01
N CYS A 377 -3.47 17.54 -13.86
CA CYS A 377 -2.38 16.63 -13.52
C CYS A 377 -1.00 17.29 -13.55
N LEU A 378 -0.93 18.57 -13.95
CA LEU A 378 0.28 19.38 -14.05
C LEU A 378 1.29 18.91 -15.12
N HIS A 379 0.91 17.97 -15.99
CA HIS A 379 1.71 17.65 -17.17
C HIS A 379 1.81 18.85 -18.10
N TYR A 380 2.96 19.06 -18.74
CA TYR A 380 3.20 20.25 -19.55
C TYR A 380 3.69 19.94 -20.96
N PHE A 381 3.29 20.78 -21.90
CA PHE A 381 3.59 20.68 -23.33
C PHE A 381 4.27 21.95 -23.82
N SER A 382 4.99 21.83 -24.95
CA SER A 382 5.59 22.98 -25.63
C SER A 382 4.64 23.69 -26.59
N LEU A 383 3.51 23.04 -26.95
CA LEU A 383 2.50 23.56 -27.87
C LEU A 383 1.11 23.49 -27.21
N SER A 384 0.27 24.51 -27.48
CA SER A 384 -1.09 24.61 -26.98
C SER A 384 -2.00 23.48 -27.47
N ASP A 385 -1.87 23.12 -28.74
CA ASP A 385 -2.72 22.13 -29.39
C ASP A 385 -2.50 20.73 -28.81
N LYS A 386 -1.25 20.41 -28.43
CA LYS A 386 -0.94 19.15 -27.72
C LYS A 386 -1.58 19.09 -26.33
N LEU A 387 -1.64 20.21 -25.60
CA LEU A 387 -2.38 20.27 -24.34
C LEU A 387 -3.86 20.06 -24.56
N GLN A 388 -4.44 20.65 -25.60
CA GLN A 388 -5.86 20.56 -25.88
C GLN A 388 -6.29 19.10 -26.18
N SER A 389 -5.54 18.41 -27.05
CA SER A 389 -5.75 16.99 -27.35
C SER A 389 -5.58 16.12 -26.10
N TYR A 390 -4.52 16.35 -25.32
CA TYR A 390 -4.26 15.63 -24.09
C TYR A 390 -5.34 15.80 -23.01
N THR A 391 -5.93 16.99 -22.91
CA THR A 391 -6.90 17.30 -21.85
C THR A 391 -8.13 16.39 -21.93
N VAL A 392 -8.52 15.95 -23.13
CA VAL A 392 -9.63 15.01 -23.34
C VAL A 392 -9.33 13.67 -22.66
N ASP A 393 -8.19 13.08 -22.95
CA ASP A 393 -7.79 11.77 -22.37
C ASP A 393 -7.44 11.89 -20.88
N CYS A 394 -6.82 13.00 -20.47
CA CYS A 394 -6.49 13.24 -19.06
C CYS A 394 -7.71 13.24 -18.15
N ARG A 395 -8.85 13.69 -18.60
CA ARG A 395 -10.09 13.72 -17.81
C ARG A 395 -10.55 12.32 -17.40
N GLU A 396 -10.32 11.35 -18.24
CA GLU A 396 -10.86 9.99 -18.07
C GLU A 396 -9.87 9.04 -17.39
N VAL A 397 -8.60 9.11 -17.73
CA VAL A 397 -7.63 8.05 -17.43
C VAL A 397 -6.54 8.50 -16.46
N ASN A 398 -5.95 9.67 -16.65
CA ASN A 398 -4.76 10.09 -15.94
C ASN A 398 -5.06 10.69 -14.55
N LYS A 399 -4.52 10.08 -13.50
CA LYS A 399 -4.66 10.54 -12.11
C LYS A 399 -3.40 11.22 -11.54
N CYS A 400 -2.28 11.19 -12.27
CA CYS A 400 -1.01 11.78 -11.84
C CYS A 400 -0.22 12.33 -13.04
N ALA A 401 0.77 13.19 -12.77
CA ALA A 401 1.67 13.68 -13.80
C ALA A 401 2.61 12.56 -14.30
N ILE A 402 2.73 12.45 -15.63
CA ILE A 402 3.61 11.48 -16.28
C ILE A 402 4.86 12.22 -16.76
N ARG A 403 6.04 11.69 -16.40
CA ARG A 403 7.34 12.15 -16.92
C ARG A 403 7.86 11.11 -17.91
N LEU A 404 7.88 11.47 -19.18
CA LEU A 404 8.33 10.61 -20.27
C LEU A 404 9.83 10.73 -20.53
N PRO A 405 10.49 9.69 -21.07
CA PRO A 405 11.89 9.77 -21.52
C PRO A 405 12.00 10.69 -22.75
N SER A 406 13.21 11.21 -22.99
CA SER A 406 13.54 11.88 -24.24
C SER A 406 13.83 10.85 -25.34
N GLU A 407 13.84 11.29 -26.59
CA GLU A 407 14.19 10.43 -27.75
C GLU A 407 15.58 9.76 -27.57
N ASP A 408 16.55 10.47 -26.95
CA ASP A 408 17.90 9.93 -26.71
C ASP A 408 17.93 8.84 -25.62
N ASN A 409 16.93 8.82 -24.73
CA ASN A 409 16.87 7.93 -23.58
C ASN A 409 15.70 6.94 -23.62
N LYS A 410 15.08 6.75 -24.77
CA LYS A 410 13.91 5.86 -24.92
C LYS A 410 14.23 4.37 -24.91
N TRP A 411 15.50 3.98 -25.06
CA TRP A 411 15.88 2.57 -25.13
C TRP A 411 16.23 2.02 -23.75
N LEU A 412 15.50 0.98 -23.36
CA LEU A 412 15.66 0.26 -22.11
C LEU A 412 16.16 -1.16 -22.38
N SER A 413 17.36 -1.45 -21.93
CA SER A 413 17.97 -2.79 -21.97
C SER A 413 18.69 -3.08 -20.66
N PHE A 414 19.14 -4.30 -20.45
CA PHE A 414 19.96 -4.64 -19.31
C PHE A 414 21.28 -3.83 -19.31
N LYS A 415 21.55 -3.12 -18.21
CA LYS A 415 22.76 -2.28 -18.04
C LYS A 415 23.53 -2.59 -16.77
N ASN A 416 22.97 -3.39 -15.88
CA ASN A 416 23.49 -3.61 -14.52
C ASN A 416 24.51 -4.78 -14.48
N HIS A 417 25.48 -4.77 -15.41
CA HIS A 417 26.47 -5.85 -15.55
C HIS A 417 27.32 -6.07 -14.29
N GLY A 418 27.59 -5.03 -13.48
CA GLY A 418 28.31 -5.16 -12.21
C GLY A 418 27.56 -5.96 -11.14
N ARG A 419 26.25 -6.19 -11.28
CA ARG A 419 25.44 -6.98 -10.34
C ARG A 419 25.56 -8.50 -10.53
N LYS A 420 26.38 -8.95 -11.48
CA LYS A 420 26.73 -10.35 -11.68
C LYS A 420 27.65 -10.88 -10.58
N GLU A 421 28.52 -10.01 -10.06
CA GLU A 421 29.44 -10.36 -8.98
C GLU A 421 28.73 -10.31 -7.63
N ARG A 422 29.07 -11.25 -6.75
CA ARG A 422 28.55 -11.24 -5.38
C ARG A 422 29.08 -10.03 -4.61
N LEU A 423 28.19 -9.37 -3.88
CA LEU A 423 28.63 -8.35 -2.94
C LEU A 423 29.59 -8.95 -1.91
N PRO A 424 30.75 -8.32 -1.70
CA PRO A 424 31.79 -8.87 -0.82
C PRO A 424 31.36 -8.93 0.64
N PHE A 425 30.60 -7.96 1.12
CA PHE A 425 30.13 -7.87 2.49
C PHE A 425 28.61 -7.68 2.56
N VAL A 426 27.95 -8.48 3.41
CA VAL A 426 26.54 -8.38 3.74
C VAL A 426 26.38 -8.53 5.24
N VAL A 427 25.52 -7.74 5.85
CA VAL A 427 25.19 -7.80 7.28
C VAL A 427 23.76 -8.34 7.42
N TYR A 428 23.57 -9.34 8.24
CA TYR A 428 22.29 -9.88 8.67
C TYR A 428 22.06 -9.47 10.11
N ALA A 429 20.92 -8.88 10.43
CA ALA A 429 20.68 -8.35 11.77
C ALA A 429 19.24 -8.58 12.22
N ASP A 430 19.05 -8.60 13.52
CA ASP A 430 17.75 -8.67 14.18
C ASP A 430 17.85 -8.04 15.57
N LEU A 431 16.70 -7.68 16.17
CA LEU A 431 16.63 -7.04 17.48
C LEU A 431 15.49 -7.60 18.31
N GLU A 432 15.64 -7.53 19.65
CA GLU A 432 14.61 -7.91 20.61
C GLU A 432 14.21 -6.72 21.48
N CYS A 433 12.93 -6.66 21.83
CA CYS A 433 12.34 -5.58 22.60
C CYS A 433 11.69 -6.08 23.89
N VAL A 434 11.85 -5.30 24.94
CA VAL A 434 10.98 -5.38 26.12
C VAL A 434 9.70 -4.57 25.84
N LEU A 435 8.55 -5.17 26.14
CA LEU A 435 7.23 -4.58 25.86
C LEU A 435 6.69 -3.88 27.12
N GLN A 436 7.26 -2.73 27.47
CA GLN A 436 6.91 -1.98 28.68
C GLN A 436 5.45 -1.50 28.64
N LYS A 437 4.67 -1.88 29.66
CA LYS A 437 3.32 -1.37 29.84
C LYS A 437 3.40 0.06 30.39
N THR A 438 2.74 1.00 29.72
CA THR A 438 2.70 2.40 30.14
C THR A 438 1.45 2.71 30.94
N GLN A 439 1.58 3.49 32.01
CA GLN A 439 0.44 4.07 32.71
C GLN A 439 0.27 5.54 32.27
N PRO A 440 -0.95 6.06 32.04
CA PRO A 440 -1.12 7.46 31.68
C PRO A 440 -0.78 8.34 32.88
N GLU A 441 0.06 9.31 32.65
CA GLU A 441 0.35 10.37 33.66
C GLU A 441 -0.76 11.43 33.71
N THR A 442 -1.62 11.52 32.69
CA THR A 442 -2.70 12.49 32.56
C THR A 442 -3.90 11.89 31.85
N GLU A 443 -5.11 12.46 32.04
CA GLU A 443 -6.36 12.08 31.40
C GLU A 443 -6.38 12.42 29.89
N HIS A 444 -5.51 11.81 29.07
CA HIS A 444 -5.56 11.96 27.62
C HIS A 444 -6.44 10.89 26.98
N ALA A 445 -7.19 11.28 25.95
CA ALA A 445 -8.18 10.44 25.27
C ALA A 445 -7.58 9.32 24.40
N SER A 446 -6.32 9.39 24.06
CA SER A 446 -5.53 8.31 23.49
C SER A 446 -4.17 8.28 24.17
N TYR A 447 -3.76 7.10 24.59
CA TYR A 447 -2.43 6.92 25.16
C TYR A 447 -1.78 5.69 24.55
N VAL A 448 -0.44 5.69 24.59
CA VAL A 448 0.38 4.53 24.26
C VAL A 448 0.25 3.54 25.41
N TYR A 449 -0.44 2.43 25.22
CA TYR A 449 -0.64 1.41 26.25
C TYR A 449 0.60 0.54 26.47
N GLN A 450 1.50 0.51 25.49
CA GLN A 450 2.71 -0.30 25.50
C GLN A 450 3.80 0.43 24.72
N HIS A 451 4.98 0.53 25.30
CA HIS A 451 6.17 1.07 24.67
C HIS A 451 7.16 -0.07 24.44
N HIS A 452 7.51 -0.31 23.18
CA HIS A 452 8.52 -1.28 22.81
C HIS A 452 9.89 -0.63 22.92
N ARG A 453 10.73 -1.17 23.78
CA ARG A 453 12.09 -0.69 23.99
C ARG A 453 13.07 -1.79 23.61
N VAL A 454 13.96 -1.48 22.66
CA VAL A 454 15.02 -2.40 22.26
C VAL A 454 15.91 -2.70 23.45
N CYS A 455 16.11 -3.98 23.76
CA CYS A 455 16.97 -4.45 24.85
C CYS A 455 18.19 -5.21 24.36
N SER A 456 18.12 -5.81 23.17
CA SER A 456 19.27 -6.49 22.56
C SER A 456 19.23 -6.36 21.03
N ILE A 457 20.42 -6.39 20.42
CA ILE A 457 20.61 -6.42 18.97
C ILE A 457 21.78 -7.34 18.64
N ALA A 458 21.61 -8.11 17.58
CA ALA A 458 22.66 -8.97 17.05
C ALA A 458 22.80 -8.81 15.55
N TYR A 459 24.01 -9.08 15.06
CA TYR A 459 24.26 -9.11 13.63
C TYR A 459 25.36 -10.10 13.27
N TYR A 460 25.28 -10.58 12.04
CA TYR A 460 26.28 -11.43 11.43
C TYR A 460 26.82 -10.77 10.15
N ILE A 461 28.13 -10.60 10.07
CA ILE A 461 28.81 -10.14 8.86
C ILE A 461 29.16 -11.38 8.05
N GLN A 462 28.70 -11.43 6.81
CA GLN A 462 29.11 -12.41 5.82
C GLN A 462 30.06 -11.79 4.82
N CYS A 463 31.29 -12.31 4.74
CA CYS A 463 32.24 -12.02 3.68
C CYS A 463 32.20 -13.15 2.63
N SER A 464 32.06 -12.80 1.34
CA SER A 464 31.89 -13.77 0.26
C SER A 464 33.21 -14.42 -0.19
N TYR A 465 34.34 -13.84 0.14
CA TYR A 465 35.67 -14.30 -0.33
C TYR A 465 36.62 -14.70 0.79
N ASP A 466 36.46 -14.21 2.00
CA ASP A 466 37.28 -14.52 3.15
C ASP A 466 36.44 -14.79 4.41
N LYS A 467 36.37 -16.05 4.82
CA LYS A 467 35.60 -16.49 5.98
C LYS A 467 36.12 -15.94 7.32
N THR A 468 37.38 -15.51 7.38
CA THR A 468 37.97 -14.95 8.62
C THR A 468 37.39 -13.55 8.93
N LEU A 469 36.89 -12.87 7.92
CA LEU A 469 36.21 -11.58 8.05
C LEU A 469 34.74 -11.72 8.42
N SER A 470 34.20 -12.97 8.45
CA SER A 470 32.82 -13.26 8.82
C SER A 470 32.69 -13.43 10.32
N ALA A 471 31.87 -12.62 10.97
CA ALA A 471 31.76 -12.59 12.42
C ALA A 471 30.32 -12.36 12.90
N TYR A 472 29.96 -13.05 13.99
CA TYR A 472 28.74 -12.74 14.76
C TYR A 472 29.10 -11.78 15.89
N ARG A 473 28.24 -10.75 16.08
CA ARG A 473 28.35 -9.75 17.14
C ARG A 473 26.98 -9.57 17.79
N PHE A 474 27.01 -9.26 19.07
CA PHE A 474 25.83 -9.18 19.92
C PHE A 474 26.03 -8.21 21.07
N ARG A 475 24.98 -7.50 21.46
CA ARG A 475 24.90 -6.71 22.68
C ARG A 475 23.49 -6.70 23.25
N ARG A 476 23.36 -7.00 24.54
CA ARG A 476 22.16 -6.83 25.35
C ARG A 476 22.43 -5.73 26.38
N ASP A 477 21.93 -4.54 26.11
CA ASP A 477 22.07 -3.36 26.97
C ASP A 477 21.14 -2.24 26.48
N ASN A 478 20.93 -1.22 27.30
CA ASN A 478 20.13 -0.04 26.96
C ASN A 478 20.67 0.77 25.77
N ASP A 479 21.97 0.71 25.50
CA ASP A 479 22.66 1.39 24.41
C ASP A 479 22.91 0.50 23.19
N CYS A 480 22.26 -0.67 23.10
CA CYS A 480 22.55 -1.67 22.06
C CYS A 480 22.34 -1.12 20.64
N VAL A 481 21.38 -0.21 20.42
CA VAL A 481 21.15 0.43 19.12
C VAL A 481 22.30 1.39 18.78
N ALA A 482 22.73 2.22 19.70
CA ALA A 482 23.85 3.14 19.51
C ALA A 482 25.15 2.36 19.24
N TRP A 483 25.40 1.29 19.99
CA TRP A 483 26.51 0.37 19.76
C TRP A 483 26.44 -0.25 18.34
N PHE A 484 25.31 -0.72 17.91
CA PHE A 484 25.13 -1.29 16.58
C PHE A 484 25.47 -0.30 15.48
N VAL A 485 25.05 0.94 15.65
CA VAL A 485 25.34 2.03 14.69
C VAL A 485 26.83 2.32 14.60
N GLU A 486 27.55 2.36 15.74
CA GLU A 486 28.99 2.55 15.75
C GLU A 486 29.74 1.33 15.15
N GLU A 487 29.26 0.10 15.42
CA GLU A 487 29.81 -1.11 14.78
C GLU A 487 29.66 -1.07 13.26
N LEU A 488 28.50 -0.62 12.74
CA LEU A 488 28.27 -0.47 11.30
C LEU A 488 29.16 0.62 10.69
N LYS A 489 29.33 1.74 11.38
CA LYS A 489 30.26 2.79 10.97
C LYS A 489 31.69 2.27 10.92
N GLY A 490 32.15 1.58 11.98
CA GLY A 490 33.46 0.93 12.02
C GLY A 490 33.64 -0.10 10.90
N LEU A 491 32.60 -0.89 10.60
CA LEU A 491 32.59 -1.81 9.47
C LEU A 491 32.76 -1.09 8.14
N ALA A 492 32.04 0.03 7.92
CA ALA A 492 32.15 0.81 6.69
C ALA A 492 33.60 1.33 6.46
N HIS A 493 34.28 1.79 7.52
CA HIS A 493 35.68 2.22 7.43
C HIS A 493 36.63 1.02 7.15
N ARG A 494 36.43 -0.13 7.81
CA ARG A 494 37.22 -1.34 7.52
C ARG A 494 37.04 -1.79 6.06
N VAL A 495 35.79 -1.83 5.57
CA VAL A 495 35.49 -2.21 4.19
C VAL A 495 36.09 -1.21 3.22
N LYS A 496 36.07 0.09 3.54
CA LYS A 496 36.73 1.11 2.71
C LYS A 496 38.24 0.81 2.57
N ASN A 497 38.95 0.52 3.67
CA ASN A 497 40.35 0.18 3.62
C ASN A 497 40.60 -1.04 2.73
N ILE A 498 39.81 -2.10 2.92
CA ILE A 498 39.90 -3.32 2.11
C ILE A 498 39.66 -3.04 0.62
N LEU A 499 38.68 -2.18 0.28
CA LEU A 499 38.39 -1.82 -1.11
C LEU A 499 39.46 -0.89 -1.71
N SER A 500 40.25 -0.20 -0.89
CA SER A 500 41.37 0.64 -1.35
C SER A 500 42.64 -0.15 -1.61
N ASP A 501 42.80 -1.32 -1.00
CA ASP A 501 43.92 -2.22 -1.18
C ASP A 501 43.72 -3.07 -2.45
N ASN A 502 44.23 -2.55 -3.57
CA ASN A 502 44.18 -3.27 -4.84
C ASN A 502 45.17 -4.44 -4.84
N VAL A 503 44.63 -5.65 -4.78
CA VAL A 503 45.42 -6.89 -4.94
C VAL A 503 45.82 -7.06 -6.40
N CYS A 504 47.11 -7.19 -6.67
CA CYS A 504 47.62 -7.44 -8.03
C CYS A 504 46.99 -8.73 -8.61
N MET A 505 46.77 -8.71 -9.91
CA MET A 505 46.24 -9.88 -10.62
C MET A 505 47.19 -11.07 -10.46
N VAL A 506 46.67 -12.22 -10.09
CA VAL A 506 47.38 -13.49 -10.07
C VAL A 506 47.75 -13.90 -11.51
N ASP A 507 48.91 -14.51 -11.70
CA ASP A 507 49.30 -14.99 -13.02
C ASP A 507 48.28 -15.99 -13.58
N LEU A 508 47.94 -15.81 -14.85
CA LEU A 508 46.97 -16.70 -15.52
C LEU A 508 47.59 -18.08 -15.73
N THR A 509 46.80 -19.13 -15.47
CA THR A 509 47.11 -20.48 -15.89
C THR A 509 47.16 -20.58 -17.41
N ARG A 510 47.75 -21.66 -17.94
CA ARG A 510 47.80 -21.93 -19.38
C ARG A 510 46.38 -21.98 -20.00
N GLU A 511 45.45 -22.59 -19.31
CA GLU A 511 44.05 -22.73 -19.75
C GLU A 511 43.34 -21.37 -19.79
N GLU A 512 43.56 -20.52 -18.77
CA GLU A 512 43.02 -19.16 -18.73
C GLU A 512 43.59 -18.28 -19.86
N TRP A 513 44.89 -18.46 -20.19
CA TRP A 513 45.49 -17.78 -21.33
C TRP A 513 44.89 -18.24 -22.67
N GLU A 514 44.65 -19.53 -22.84
CA GLU A 514 43.99 -20.07 -24.03
C GLU A 514 42.57 -19.54 -24.15
N THR A 515 41.81 -19.53 -23.04
CA THR A 515 40.45 -18.95 -22.96
C THR A 515 40.46 -17.46 -23.30
N PHE A 516 41.42 -16.69 -22.77
CA PHE A 516 41.54 -15.26 -23.07
C PHE A 516 41.80 -15.00 -24.54
N ARG A 517 42.68 -15.78 -25.21
CA ARG A 517 43.03 -15.62 -26.62
C ARG A 517 41.91 -16.03 -27.56
N SER A 518 41.17 -17.09 -27.23
CA SER A 518 40.08 -17.62 -28.03
C SER A 518 38.73 -16.92 -27.81
N ALA A 519 38.64 -16.07 -26.82
CA ALA A 519 37.37 -15.42 -26.46
C ALA A 519 36.85 -14.51 -27.57
N THR A 520 35.62 -14.70 -27.92
CA THR A 520 34.89 -13.91 -28.94
C THR A 520 34.06 -12.79 -28.34
N GLN A 521 33.79 -12.81 -27.03
CA GLN A 521 32.90 -11.89 -26.31
C GLN A 521 33.52 -11.35 -25.04
N CYS A 522 33.17 -10.12 -24.70
CA CYS A 522 33.50 -9.49 -23.43
C CYS A 522 32.70 -10.14 -22.30
N HIS A 523 33.34 -10.62 -21.21
CA HIS A 523 32.63 -11.23 -20.09
C HIS A 523 31.73 -10.27 -19.32
N ILE A 524 32.01 -8.94 -19.39
CA ILE A 524 31.24 -7.91 -18.70
C ILE A 524 29.92 -7.66 -19.44
N CYS A 525 30.01 -7.13 -20.70
CA CYS A 525 28.83 -6.69 -21.45
C CYS A 525 28.25 -7.77 -22.38
N GLU A 526 28.92 -8.93 -22.50
CA GLU A 526 28.51 -10.08 -23.32
C GLU A 526 28.37 -9.77 -24.84
N LYS A 527 28.90 -8.61 -25.27
CA LYS A 527 28.98 -8.25 -26.69
C LYS A 527 30.24 -8.83 -27.34
N PRO A 528 30.17 -9.16 -28.63
CA PRO A 528 31.35 -9.64 -29.37
C PRO A 528 32.43 -8.55 -29.41
N PHE A 529 33.69 -8.98 -29.47
CA PHE A 529 34.82 -8.08 -29.73
C PHE A 529 34.86 -7.74 -31.23
N ALA A 530 34.94 -6.43 -31.52
CA ALA A 530 35.26 -6.00 -32.89
C ALA A 530 36.74 -6.21 -33.18
N PRO A 531 37.16 -6.26 -34.49
CA PRO A 531 38.55 -6.45 -34.85
C PRO A 531 39.51 -5.45 -34.24
N ASP A 532 39.07 -4.21 -34.04
CA ASP A 532 39.87 -3.09 -33.52
C ASP A 532 39.73 -2.91 -31.99
N ASP A 533 38.96 -3.75 -31.28
CA ASP A 533 38.76 -3.67 -29.86
C ASP A 533 40.04 -4.05 -29.09
N ASN A 534 40.42 -3.17 -28.15
CA ASN A 534 41.50 -3.48 -27.22
C ASN A 534 40.95 -4.40 -26.10
N ARG A 535 41.29 -5.69 -26.20
CA ARG A 535 40.93 -6.72 -25.22
C ARG A 535 41.88 -6.64 -24.04
N VAL A 536 41.30 -6.54 -22.81
CA VAL A 536 42.06 -6.48 -21.56
C VAL A 536 41.65 -7.63 -20.65
N ARG A 537 42.56 -8.02 -19.73
CA ARG A 537 42.29 -9.02 -18.70
C ARG A 537 41.67 -8.34 -17.50
N ASP A 538 40.42 -8.66 -17.21
CA ASP A 538 39.75 -8.19 -16.03
C ASP A 538 40.00 -9.10 -14.84
N HIS A 539 40.19 -8.54 -13.63
CA HIS A 539 40.43 -9.28 -12.41
C HIS A 539 39.75 -8.66 -11.20
N CYS A 540 39.52 -9.43 -10.18
CA CYS A 540 38.96 -9.00 -8.92
C CYS A 540 40.03 -8.25 -8.11
N HIS A 541 39.85 -6.98 -7.80
CA HIS A 541 40.79 -6.18 -7.03
C HIS A 541 40.92 -6.62 -5.55
N LEU A 542 39.94 -7.39 -5.03
CA LEU A 542 39.98 -7.92 -3.67
C LEU A 542 40.81 -9.22 -3.53
N THR A 543 40.84 -10.04 -4.60
CA THR A 543 41.44 -11.37 -4.55
C THR A 543 42.58 -11.56 -5.58
N GLY A 544 42.74 -10.67 -6.52
CA GLY A 544 43.65 -10.79 -7.66
C GLY A 544 43.22 -11.82 -8.72
N ARG A 545 42.10 -12.53 -8.48
CA ARG A 545 41.60 -13.60 -9.37
C ARG A 545 41.18 -13.04 -10.74
N TYR A 546 41.63 -13.67 -11.81
CA TYR A 546 41.15 -13.40 -13.16
C TYR A 546 39.64 -13.66 -13.30
N ARG A 547 38.89 -12.72 -13.87
CA ARG A 547 37.45 -12.82 -14.11
C ARG A 547 37.09 -13.14 -15.55
N GLY A 548 37.84 -12.62 -16.51
CA GLY A 548 37.62 -12.89 -17.92
C GLY A 548 38.15 -11.79 -18.86
N PRO A 549 38.00 -12.01 -20.19
CA PRO A 549 38.36 -11.02 -21.20
C PRO A 549 37.32 -9.90 -21.28
N ALA A 550 37.76 -8.65 -21.29
CA ALA A 550 36.87 -7.49 -21.35
C ALA A 550 37.29 -6.47 -22.41
N HIS A 551 36.33 -5.68 -22.93
CA HIS A 551 36.66 -4.43 -23.60
C HIS A 551 37.38 -3.49 -22.64
N SER A 552 38.34 -2.74 -23.08
CA SER A 552 39.06 -1.77 -22.24
C SER A 552 38.07 -0.78 -21.58
N THR A 553 37.11 -0.27 -22.34
CA THR A 553 36.04 0.63 -21.84
C THR A 553 35.12 -0.04 -20.83
N CYS A 554 34.78 -1.32 -20.99
CA CYS A 554 33.98 -2.06 -20.00
C CYS A 554 34.74 -2.22 -18.70
N ASN A 555 36.01 -2.63 -18.75
CA ASN A 555 36.87 -2.82 -17.59
C ASN A 555 37.07 -1.51 -16.81
N LEU A 556 37.35 -0.39 -17.47
CA LEU A 556 37.49 0.92 -16.83
C LEU A 556 36.22 1.41 -16.11
N ASN A 557 35.06 1.01 -16.60
CA ASN A 557 33.75 1.37 -16.02
C ASN A 557 33.19 0.31 -15.06
N TYR A 558 33.86 -0.83 -14.90
CA TYR A 558 33.46 -1.90 -14.00
C TYR A 558 34.00 -1.64 -12.60
N LYS A 559 33.24 -0.87 -11.82
CA LYS A 559 33.62 -0.44 -10.49
C LYS A 559 33.04 -1.37 -9.43
N ASP A 560 33.81 -1.62 -8.39
CA ASP A 560 33.37 -2.31 -7.20
C ASP A 560 32.25 -1.53 -6.49
N SER A 561 31.34 -2.25 -5.87
CA SER A 561 30.21 -1.65 -5.18
C SER A 561 30.61 -1.05 -3.83
N HIS A 562 30.28 0.23 -3.64
CA HIS A 562 30.55 0.97 -2.40
C HIS A 562 29.35 0.94 -1.45
N PHE A 563 28.56 -0.12 -1.42
CA PHE A 563 27.52 -0.25 -0.39
C PHE A 563 27.54 -1.61 0.28
N ILE A 564 27.13 -1.62 1.55
CA ILE A 564 26.99 -2.79 2.40
C ILE A 564 25.51 -2.95 2.67
N PRO A 565 24.85 -4.02 2.18
CA PRO A 565 23.50 -4.34 2.58
C PRO A 565 23.44 -4.72 4.05
N VAL A 566 22.47 -4.17 4.77
CA VAL A 566 22.12 -4.54 6.14
C VAL A 566 20.70 -5.10 6.09
N ILE A 567 20.57 -6.40 6.27
CA ILE A 567 19.36 -7.18 5.99
C ILE A 567 18.70 -7.55 7.30
N PHE A 568 17.43 -7.15 7.43
CA PHE A 568 16.52 -7.60 8.47
C PHE A 568 15.36 -8.39 7.85
N HIS A 569 14.63 -9.13 8.66
CA HIS A 569 13.41 -9.80 8.23
C HIS A 569 12.18 -9.07 8.76
N ASN A 570 11.35 -8.49 7.86
CA ASN A 570 10.24 -7.60 8.18
C ASN A 570 10.66 -6.20 8.70
N LEU A 571 11.82 -5.72 8.25
CA LEU A 571 12.34 -4.38 8.58
C LEU A 571 11.28 -3.28 8.47
N SER A 572 10.52 -3.25 7.37
CA SER A 572 9.52 -2.23 7.08
C SER A 572 8.29 -2.29 7.99
N GLY A 573 8.07 -3.42 8.65
CA GLY A 573 6.94 -3.65 9.56
C GLY A 573 7.25 -3.33 11.02
N TYR A 574 8.52 -3.41 11.42
CA TYR A 574 8.89 -3.31 12.85
C TYR A 574 10.25 -2.63 13.08
N ASP A 575 11.38 -3.26 12.73
CA ASP A 575 12.72 -2.88 13.20
C ASP A 575 13.15 -1.48 12.76
N ALA A 576 12.73 -1.03 11.56
CA ALA A 576 13.09 0.28 11.04
C ALA A 576 12.71 1.42 12.01
N HIS A 577 11.61 1.29 12.76
CA HIS A 577 11.14 2.32 13.68
C HIS A 577 12.11 2.58 14.83
N PHE A 578 12.86 1.58 15.25
CA PHE A 578 13.78 1.67 16.38
C PHE A 578 15.16 2.17 15.98
N ILE A 579 15.61 1.83 14.76
CA ILE A 579 16.99 2.07 14.34
C ILE A 579 17.17 3.31 13.46
N ILE A 580 16.16 3.70 12.66
CA ILE A 580 16.32 4.76 11.65
C ILE A 580 16.71 6.11 12.23
N LYS A 581 16.19 6.47 13.39
CA LYS A 581 16.49 7.73 14.07
C LYS A 581 17.96 7.78 14.51
N GLU A 582 18.44 6.72 15.15
CA GLU A 582 19.84 6.61 15.59
C GLU A 582 20.79 6.58 14.40
N ILE A 583 20.47 5.78 13.36
CA ILE A 583 21.23 5.74 12.11
C ILE A 583 21.31 7.12 11.45
N ALA A 584 20.22 7.89 11.49
CA ALA A 584 20.21 9.24 10.91
C ALA A 584 21.07 10.23 11.69
N ALA A 585 21.10 10.14 13.03
CA ALA A 585 21.68 11.13 13.93
C ALA A 585 23.12 10.85 14.35
N ALA A 586 23.54 9.59 14.44
CA ALA A 586 24.76 9.18 15.12
C ALA A 586 26.07 9.67 14.47
N PHE A 587 26.09 9.85 13.16
CA PHE A 587 27.29 10.32 12.45
C PHE A 587 26.95 11.12 11.18
N GLU A 588 27.91 11.91 10.72
CA GLU A 588 27.71 12.74 9.53
C GLU A 588 27.48 11.91 8.26
N GLY A 589 26.64 12.43 7.39
CA GLY A 589 26.28 11.85 6.10
C GLY A 589 24.78 11.91 5.84
N SER A 590 24.40 12.00 4.58
CA SER A 590 23.00 12.03 4.16
C SER A 590 22.32 10.65 4.37
N ILE A 591 21.01 10.70 4.49
CA ILE A 591 20.17 9.49 4.46
C ILE A 591 19.20 9.59 3.28
N ASP A 592 19.17 8.55 2.45
CA ASP A 592 18.21 8.40 1.38
C ASP A 592 17.11 7.45 1.85
N VAL A 593 15.86 7.80 1.62
CA VAL A 593 14.71 7.01 2.07
C VAL A 593 13.82 6.67 0.88
N LEU A 594 13.42 5.41 0.76
CA LEU A 594 12.40 4.93 -0.17
C LEU A 594 11.10 4.68 0.62
N PRO A 595 10.17 5.65 0.68
CA PRO A 595 8.98 5.53 1.51
C PRO A 595 7.87 4.73 0.82
N ILE A 596 7.06 4.01 1.64
CA ILE A 596 5.74 3.48 1.27
C ILE A 596 4.67 4.45 1.79
N THR A 597 4.79 4.85 3.05
CA THR A 597 3.95 5.84 3.73
C THR A 597 4.85 6.78 4.54
N LYS A 598 4.26 7.73 5.28
CA LYS A 598 5.03 8.58 6.21
C LYS A 598 5.75 7.78 7.31
N GLU A 599 5.30 6.58 7.61
CA GLU A 599 5.77 5.75 8.73
C GLU A 599 6.43 4.44 8.27
N LYS A 600 6.28 4.05 7.01
CA LYS A 600 6.82 2.79 6.47
C LYS A 600 7.73 3.03 5.27
N TYR A 601 8.83 2.32 5.25
CA TYR A 601 9.86 2.46 4.23
C TYR A 601 10.15 1.11 3.55
N ILE A 602 10.35 1.12 2.24
CA ILE A 602 10.89 -0.05 1.51
C ILE A 602 12.32 -0.29 1.93
N SER A 603 13.10 0.79 2.01
CA SER A 603 14.53 0.80 2.34
C SER A 603 14.96 2.20 2.72
N PHE A 604 16.04 2.30 3.48
CA PHE A 604 16.78 3.54 3.68
C PHE A 604 18.28 3.27 3.56
N THR A 605 19.02 4.28 3.15
CA THR A 605 20.46 4.17 2.91
C THR A 605 21.19 5.31 3.60
N LYS A 606 22.11 4.99 4.49
CA LYS A 606 22.98 5.96 5.17
C LYS A 606 24.32 6.05 4.44
N HIS A 607 24.72 7.27 4.05
CA HIS A 607 26.05 7.55 3.54
C HIS A 607 27.00 7.76 4.70
N VAL A 608 28.14 7.07 4.69
CA VAL A 608 29.17 7.21 5.73
C VAL A 608 30.22 8.16 5.21
N LYS A 609 30.20 9.42 5.70
CA LYS A 609 31.21 10.43 5.35
C LYS A 609 32.61 9.97 5.76
N ASP A 610 33.64 10.59 5.18
CA ASP A 610 35.06 10.34 5.43
C ASP A 610 35.56 8.96 4.98
N THR A 611 34.73 8.24 4.19
CA THR A 611 35.14 7.01 3.51
C THR A 611 35.56 7.26 2.05
N ALA A 612 35.43 8.47 1.52
CA ALA A 612 35.90 8.86 0.19
C ALA A 612 37.36 9.39 0.21
N GLU A 613 38.15 9.07 -0.82
CA GLU A 613 39.53 9.55 -0.96
C GLU A 613 39.63 11.00 -1.44
N ARG A 614 38.57 11.55 -1.97
CA ARG A 614 38.43 12.93 -2.46
C ARG A 614 37.07 13.47 -2.05
N SER A 615 36.88 14.78 -2.09
CA SER A 615 35.62 15.47 -1.73
C SER A 615 34.39 15.07 -2.60
N ASP A 616 34.48 14.02 -3.40
CA ASP A 616 33.39 13.49 -4.19
C ASP A 616 32.60 12.45 -3.36
N SER A 617 31.46 12.86 -2.80
CA SER A 617 30.54 12.04 -2.03
C SER A 617 30.00 10.78 -2.76
N ARG A 618 30.33 10.60 -4.05
CA ARG A 618 29.91 9.44 -4.83
C ARG A 618 30.68 8.18 -4.49
N SER A 619 31.86 8.30 -3.92
CA SER A 619 32.74 7.19 -3.51
C SER A 619 32.61 6.79 -2.05
N ASP A 620 31.73 7.46 -1.27
CA ASP A 620 31.45 7.08 0.11
C ASP A 620 30.84 5.69 0.21
N ILE A 621 31.21 4.94 1.25
CA ILE A 621 30.54 3.69 1.60
C ILE A 621 29.11 4.00 2.07
N LYS A 622 28.16 3.19 1.62
CA LYS A 622 26.74 3.32 1.90
C LYS A 622 26.23 2.09 2.64
N LEU A 623 25.62 2.30 3.77
CA LEU A 623 24.89 1.27 4.51
C LEU A 623 23.44 1.24 4.01
N ARG A 624 23.07 0.18 3.32
CA ARG A 624 21.72 0.03 2.72
C ARG A 624 20.90 -0.96 3.50
N PHE A 625 19.86 -0.49 4.17
CA PHE A 625 18.95 -1.30 4.96
C PHE A 625 17.87 -1.92 4.07
N ILE A 626 17.80 -3.24 4.04
CA ILE A 626 16.96 -4.03 3.14
C ILE A 626 16.08 -4.97 3.95
N ASP A 627 14.83 -5.13 3.52
CA ASP A 627 13.87 -6.05 4.10
C ASP A 627 13.84 -7.36 3.32
N SER A 628 14.35 -8.46 3.90
CA SER A 628 14.33 -9.77 3.27
C SER A 628 12.91 -10.30 3.02
N TYR A 629 11.91 -9.86 3.78
CA TYR A 629 10.51 -10.20 3.55
C TYR A 629 9.99 -9.72 2.17
N LYS A 630 10.62 -8.67 1.60
CA LYS A 630 10.31 -8.18 0.24
C LYS A 630 10.84 -9.09 -0.88
N PHE A 631 11.64 -10.09 -0.53
CA PHE A 631 12.14 -11.14 -1.44
C PHE A 631 11.50 -12.49 -1.12
N LEU A 632 11.38 -12.82 0.15
CA LEU A 632 10.90 -14.09 0.69
C LEU A 632 9.73 -13.80 1.64
N SER A 633 8.54 -13.68 1.10
CA SER A 633 7.33 -13.22 1.81
C SER A 633 6.67 -14.32 2.67
N ALA A 634 7.45 -14.93 3.57
CA ALA A 634 6.97 -15.89 4.55
C ALA A 634 7.69 -15.67 5.89
N SER A 635 7.16 -16.16 7.00
CA SER A 635 7.83 -16.06 8.29
C SER A 635 9.19 -16.78 8.29
N LEU A 636 10.13 -16.29 9.09
CA LEU A 636 11.47 -16.90 9.22
C LEU A 636 11.39 -18.39 9.59
N ALA A 637 10.46 -18.76 10.48
CA ALA A 637 10.19 -20.15 10.86
C ALA A 637 9.81 -21.01 9.64
N LYS A 638 8.91 -20.50 8.79
CA LYS A 638 8.48 -21.21 7.57
C LYS A 638 9.61 -21.31 6.55
N LEU A 639 10.40 -20.26 6.38
CA LEU A 639 11.55 -20.27 5.47
C LEU A 639 12.62 -21.25 5.93
N ALA A 640 12.92 -21.31 7.23
CA ALA A 640 13.85 -22.25 7.82
C ALA A 640 13.39 -23.72 7.62
N SER A 641 12.06 -23.97 7.69
CA SER A 641 11.51 -25.33 7.50
C SER A 641 11.64 -25.84 6.06
N PHE A 642 11.83 -24.96 5.07
CA PHE A 642 12.06 -25.34 3.67
C PHE A 642 13.52 -25.60 3.34
N LEU A 643 14.44 -25.25 4.25
CA LEU A 643 15.87 -25.37 3.99
C LEU A 643 16.38 -26.72 4.46
N ASP A 644 17.03 -27.45 3.56
CA ASP A 644 17.69 -28.69 3.89
C ASP A 644 18.81 -28.46 4.94
N LYS A 645 19.03 -29.41 5.80
CA LYS A 645 20.01 -29.29 6.92
C LYS A 645 21.45 -29.06 6.46
N ASP A 646 21.83 -29.60 5.30
CA ASP A 646 23.15 -29.40 4.67
C ASP A 646 23.33 -27.96 4.15
N LYS A 647 22.25 -27.22 4.00
CA LYS A 647 22.24 -25.80 3.60
C LYS A 647 22.46 -24.86 4.79
N LEU A 648 22.24 -25.30 6.02
CA LEU A 648 22.44 -24.55 7.27
C LEU A 648 23.92 -24.43 7.65
N LYS A 649 24.74 -23.87 6.76
CA LYS A 649 26.21 -23.86 6.89
C LYS A 649 26.72 -22.83 7.86
N ILE A 650 26.06 -21.64 7.89
CA ILE A 650 26.48 -20.53 8.75
C ILE A 650 26.18 -20.86 10.20
N ILE A 651 24.94 -21.23 10.51
CA ILE A 651 24.57 -21.59 11.87
C ILE A 651 25.39 -22.79 12.37
N ARG A 652 25.63 -23.84 11.53
CA ARG A 652 26.47 -24.98 11.89
C ARG A 652 27.89 -24.55 12.21
N SER A 653 28.48 -23.62 11.46
CA SER A 653 29.83 -23.12 11.70
C SER A 653 29.96 -22.37 13.03
N LYS A 654 28.92 -21.69 13.49
CA LYS A 654 28.92 -20.94 14.75
C LYS A 654 28.54 -21.79 15.97
N PHE A 655 28.06 -22.98 15.71
CA PHE A 655 27.74 -24.00 16.72
C PHE A 655 28.49 -25.36 16.44
N SER A 656 29.71 -25.27 15.94
CA SER A 656 30.50 -26.43 15.50
C SER A 656 30.82 -27.44 16.60
N ALA A 657 30.83 -27.02 17.87
CA ALA A 657 31.09 -27.87 19.03
C ALA A 657 29.87 -28.70 19.48
N LEU A 658 28.66 -28.41 18.96
CA LEU A 658 27.45 -29.14 19.35
C LEU A 658 27.35 -30.49 18.70
N SER A 659 26.78 -31.45 19.43
CA SER A 659 26.33 -32.74 18.89
C SER A 659 25.28 -32.50 17.79
N ASP A 660 25.09 -33.50 16.93
CA ASP A 660 24.04 -33.38 15.88
C ASP A 660 22.63 -33.31 16.46
N ASP A 661 22.39 -33.94 17.61
CA ASP A 661 21.07 -33.87 18.26
C ASP A 661 20.83 -32.51 18.92
N ASP A 662 21.82 -31.88 19.53
CA ASP A 662 21.71 -30.54 20.05
C ASP A 662 21.59 -29.50 18.91
N PHE A 663 22.33 -29.70 17.83
CA PHE A 663 22.24 -28.84 16.67
C PHE A 663 20.84 -28.85 16.01
N LYS A 664 20.17 -30.02 15.98
CA LYS A 664 18.80 -30.13 15.49
C LYS A 664 17.83 -29.20 16.20
N LEU A 665 18.04 -28.89 17.48
CA LEU A 665 17.21 -27.92 18.22
C LEU A 665 17.37 -26.50 17.72
N LEU A 666 18.49 -26.15 17.08
CA LEU A 666 18.76 -24.83 16.54
C LEU A 666 18.45 -24.66 15.03
N THR A 667 17.95 -25.72 14.37
CA THR A 667 17.67 -25.71 12.93
C THR A 667 16.28 -25.12 12.60
N ARG A 668 15.57 -24.60 13.60
CA ARG A 668 14.26 -23.96 13.48
C ARG A 668 14.21 -22.72 14.36
N LYS A 669 13.34 -21.78 14.00
CA LYS A 669 13.04 -20.64 14.86
C LYS A 669 12.38 -21.15 16.15
N GLY A 670 12.87 -20.69 17.30
CA GLY A 670 12.27 -20.93 18.60
C GLY A 670 10.97 -20.15 18.84
N VAL A 671 10.45 -20.24 20.07
CA VAL A 671 9.34 -19.40 20.54
C VAL A 671 9.83 -18.50 21.69
N PHE A 672 9.28 -17.30 21.80
CA PHE A 672 9.65 -16.33 22.82
C PHE A 672 8.40 -15.70 23.47
N PRO A 673 8.38 -15.52 24.81
CA PRO A 673 7.23 -14.98 25.52
C PRO A 673 7.21 -13.43 25.50
N TYR A 674 7.01 -12.83 24.34
CA TYR A 674 7.13 -11.38 24.11
C TYR A 674 6.32 -10.51 25.09
N GLU A 675 5.04 -10.84 25.32
CA GLU A 675 4.17 -10.03 26.18
C GLU A 675 4.41 -10.27 27.68
N TYR A 676 5.05 -11.36 28.03
CA TYR A 676 5.51 -11.65 29.39
C TYR A 676 6.70 -10.76 29.76
N VAL A 677 7.62 -10.55 28.83
CA VAL A 677 8.81 -9.72 29.02
C VAL A 677 8.43 -8.24 28.90
N ASP A 678 7.81 -7.70 29.93
CA ASP A 678 7.36 -6.30 30.00
C ASP A 678 8.32 -5.41 30.78
N SER A 679 9.39 -5.95 31.34
CA SER A 679 10.47 -5.20 31.99
C SER A 679 11.81 -5.92 31.82
N VAL A 680 12.91 -5.20 32.04
CA VAL A 680 14.29 -5.75 31.97
C VAL A 680 14.54 -6.80 33.05
N GLU A 681 13.92 -6.61 34.21
CA GLU A 681 14.01 -7.52 35.37
C GLU A 681 13.48 -8.93 35.03
N LYS A 682 12.52 -9.03 34.11
CA LYS A 682 12.00 -10.32 33.62
C LYS A 682 13.05 -11.17 32.90
N LEU A 683 14.06 -10.53 32.34
CA LEU A 683 15.18 -11.22 31.72
C LEU A 683 16.09 -11.95 32.74
N GLU A 684 16.01 -11.59 34.02
CA GLU A 684 16.71 -12.23 35.12
C GLU A 684 15.96 -13.44 35.72
N ASP A 685 14.74 -13.73 35.22
CA ASP A 685 13.98 -14.90 35.67
C ASP A 685 14.80 -16.19 35.41
N THR A 686 14.96 -17.00 36.45
CA THR A 686 15.83 -18.22 36.43
C THR A 686 15.11 -19.49 35.96
N CYS A 687 13.87 -19.35 35.50
CA CYS A 687 13.08 -20.44 34.93
C CYS A 687 12.32 -19.99 33.69
N LEU A 688 12.10 -20.91 32.77
CA LEU A 688 11.26 -20.66 31.62
C LEU A 688 9.82 -20.46 32.12
N PRO A 689 9.13 -19.33 31.75
CA PRO A 689 7.76 -19.09 32.17
C PRO A 689 6.81 -20.15 31.61
N PRO A 690 5.66 -20.40 32.29
CA PRO A 690 4.69 -21.39 31.86
C PRO A 690 4.12 -21.07 30.47
N ARG A 691 3.61 -22.08 29.79
CA ARG A 691 3.11 -21.99 28.39
C ARG A 691 2.12 -20.83 28.19
N ASP A 692 1.26 -20.55 29.15
CA ASP A 692 0.28 -19.47 29.05
C ASP A 692 0.93 -18.08 28.98
N SER A 693 2.16 -17.93 29.47
CA SER A 693 2.93 -16.69 29.35
C SER A 693 3.43 -16.40 27.92
N PHE A 694 3.35 -17.38 27.03
CA PHE A 694 3.65 -17.23 25.61
C PHE A 694 2.44 -16.78 24.79
N TYR A 695 1.38 -16.32 25.45
CA TYR A 695 0.20 -15.77 24.79
C TYR A 695 0.55 -14.52 23.99
N SER A 696 0.00 -14.44 22.76
CA SER A 696 0.15 -13.28 21.90
C SER A 696 -1.21 -12.61 21.65
N SER A 697 -1.35 -11.35 22.00
CA SER A 697 -2.54 -10.55 21.72
C SER A 697 -2.75 -10.29 20.21
N LEU A 698 -1.70 -10.43 19.41
CA LEU A 698 -1.76 -10.27 17.94
C LEU A 698 -2.48 -11.45 17.28
N THR A 699 -2.23 -12.67 17.77
CA THR A 699 -2.84 -13.89 17.24
C THR A 699 -4.07 -14.32 18.04
N GLY A 700 -4.18 -13.89 19.31
CA GLY A 700 -5.20 -14.34 20.25
C GLY A 700 -4.95 -15.76 20.78
N GLU A 701 -3.78 -16.33 20.57
CA GLU A 701 -3.43 -17.72 20.91
C GLU A 701 -2.12 -17.78 21.70
N THR A 702 -1.92 -18.86 22.45
CA THR A 702 -0.63 -19.24 23.02
C THR A 702 0.10 -20.21 22.08
N VAL A 703 1.37 -20.47 22.36
CA VAL A 703 2.18 -21.44 21.57
C VAL A 703 1.66 -22.87 21.70
N SER A 704 1.90 -23.71 20.68
CA SER A 704 1.53 -25.11 20.73
C SER A 704 2.29 -25.87 21.83
N GLU A 705 1.75 -27.01 22.27
CA GLU A 705 2.44 -27.88 23.25
C GLU A 705 3.81 -28.35 22.74
N SER A 706 3.90 -28.67 21.44
CA SER A 706 5.16 -29.10 20.82
C SER A 706 6.20 -27.97 20.78
N ASP A 707 5.78 -26.72 20.55
CA ASP A 707 6.69 -25.56 20.55
C ASP A 707 7.15 -25.20 21.95
N TYR A 708 6.26 -25.32 22.96
CA TYR A 708 6.64 -25.13 24.34
C TYR A 708 7.60 -26.24 24.83
N ALA A 709 7.32 -27.50 24.49
CA ALA A 709 8.21 -28.63 24.80
C ALA A 709 9.60 -28.43 24.15
N HIS A 710 9.65 -27.90 22.92
CA HIS A 710 10.90 -27.51 22.27
C HIS A 710 11.65 -26.44 23.07
N ALA A 711 10.95 -25.37 23.53
CA ALA A 711 11.57 -24.32 24.35
C ALA A 711 12.15 -24.90 25.67
N VAL A 712 11.42 -25.80 26.33
CA VAL A 712 11.91 -26.51 27.53
C VAL A 712 13.17 -27.35 27.23
N ASN A 713 13.18 -28.08 26.13
CA ASN A 713 14.36 -28.84 25.68
C ASN A 713 15.56 -27.93 25.42
N VAL A 714 15.37 -26.80 24.74
CA VAL A 714 16.42 -25.81 24.49
C VAL A 714 16.95 -25.29 25.83
N TRP A 715 16.05 -24.87 26.74
CA TRP A 715 16.42 -24.37 28.07
C TRP A 715 17.33 -25.37 28.83
N GLN A 716 16.95 -26.63 28.86
CA GLN A 716 17.66 -27.70 29.59
C GLN A 716 19.00 -28.08 28.92
N ARG A 717 18.97 -28.29 27.61
CA ARG A 717 20.14 -28.81 26.86
C ARG A 717 21.25 -27.77 26.69
N PHE A 718 20.90 -26.47 26.60
CA PHE A 718 21.91 -25.40 26.47
C PHE A 718 22.29 -24.78 27.81
N THR A 719 21.88 -25.36 28.92
CA THR A 719 22.25 -24.94 30.28
C THR A 719 21.94 -23.48 30.52
N ILE A 720 20.77 -23.01 30.04
CA ILE A 720 20.31 -21.64 30.15
C ILE A 720 19.99 -21.35 31.61
N ARG A 721 20.50 -20.24 32.14
CA ARG A 721 20.36 -19.82 33.52
C ARG A 721 19.26 -18.79 33.73
N THR A 722 19.08 -17.90 32.79
CA THR A 722 18.11 -16.82 32.87
C THR A 722 17.31 -16.71 31.56
N LEU A 723 16.13 -16.04 31.64
CA LEU A 723 15.32 -15.74 30.46
C LEU A 723 16.09 -14.84 29.48
N GLY A 724 17.02 -14.02 29.97
CA GLY A 724 17.94 -13.25 29.17
C GLY A 724 18.90 -14.14 28.35
N ASP A 725 19.49 -15.18 28.97
CA ASP A 725 20.33 -16.13 28.23
C ASP A 725 19.54 -16.87 27.14
N TYR A 726 18.26 -17.16 27.42
CA TYR A 726 17.35 -17.75 26.46
C TYR A 726 17.08 -16.79 25.30
N SER A 727 16.83 -15.51 25.59
CA SER A 727 16.68 -14.43 24.61
C SER A 727 17.91 -14.27 23.72
N ASP A 728 19.11 -14.34 24.31
CA ASP A 728 20.38 -14.21 23.57
C ASP A 728 20.58 -15.36 22.59
N LEU A 729 20.29 -16.61 23.03
CA LEU A 729 20.34 -17.77 22.15
C LEU A 729 19.28 -17.71 21.04
N TYR A 730 18.06 -17.27 21.39
CA TYR A 730 16.96 -17.06 20.46
C TYR A 730 17.36 -16.08 19.37
N LEU A 731 17.80 -14.87 19.72
CA LEU A 731 18.24 -13.83 18.80
C LEU A 731 19.44 -14.30 17.95
N LYS A 732 20.41 -15.00 18.54
CA LYS A 732 21.53 -15.57 17.79
C LYS A 732 21.07 -16.56 16.73
N THR A 733 20.13 -17.42 17.08
CA THR A 733 19.57 -18.41 16.17
C THR A 733 18.83 -17.72 15.01
N ASP A 734 18.02 -16.70 15.31
CA ASP A 734 17.26 -15.97 14.30
C ASP A 734 18.17 -15.25 13.29
N VAL A 735 19.19 -14.55 13.76
CA VAL A 735 20.17 -13.88 12.88
C VAL A 735 20.93 -14.88 12.00
N LEU A 736 21.36 -16.03 12.54
CA LEU A 736 22.11 -17.01 11.77
C LEU A 736 21.20 -17.79 10.79
N LEU A 737 19.96 -18.07 11.17
CA LEU A 737 18.96 -18.65 10.26
C LEU A 737 18.62 -17.66 9.12
N LEU A 738 18.44 -16.38 9.42
CA LEU A 738 18.25 -15.35 8.40
C LEU A 738 19.42 -15.32 7.42
N ALA A 739 20.66 -15.40 7.94
CA ALA A 739 21.86 -15.42 7.11
C ALA A 739 21.90 -16.68 6.21
N ASP A 740 21.65 -17.86 6.72
CA ASP A 740 21.64 -19.09 5.93
C ASP A 740 20.53 -19.07 4.86
N ILE A 741 19.32 -18.63 5.22
CA ILE A 741 18.19 -18.54 4.30
C ILE A 741 18.51 -17.58 3.15
N PHE A 742 18.97 -16.37 3.45
CA PHE A 742 19.20 -15.36 2.42
C PHE A 742 20.47 -15.67 1.59
N GLU A 743 21.53 -16.24 2.17
CA GLU A 743 22.70 -16.69 1.42
C GLU A 743 22.37 -17.83 0.45
N ASN A 744 21.52 -18.80 0.86
CA ASN A 744 21.03 -19.84 -0.05
C ASN A 744 20.15 -19.26 -1.17
N PHE A 745 19.34 -18.24 -0.87
CA PHE A 745 18.58 -17.50 -1.88
C PHE A 745 19.52 -16.77 -2.86
N ARG A 746 20.59 -16.13 -2.36
CA ARG A 746 21.63 -15.51 -3.19
C ARG A 746 22.30 -16.54 -4.11
N ASP A 747 22.71 -17.68 -3.56
CA ASP A 747 23.33 -18.77 -4.34
C ASP A 747 22.41 -19.25 -5.46
N SER A 748 21.14 -19.48 -5.15
CA SER A 748 20.14 -19.91 -6.13
C SER A 748 19.92 -18.86 -7.22
N CYS A 749 19.83 -17.56 -6.85
CA CYS A 749 19.65 -16.49 -7.81
C CYS A 749 20.86 -16.30 -8.72
N VAL A 750 22.08 -16.37 -8.18
CA VAL A 750 23.32 -16.29 -8.96
C VAL A 750 23.43 -17.49 -9.91
N ALA A 751 23.12 -18.68 -9.45
CA ALA A 751 23.15 -19.88 -10.28
C ALA A 751 22.10 -19.84 -11.42
N SER A 752 20.88 -19.36 -11.12
CA SER A 752 19.75 -19.39 -12.06
C SER A 752 19.76 -18.21 -13.04
N TYR A 753 20.10 -17.00 -12.57
CA TYR A 753 19.98 -15.77 -13.34
C TYR A 753 21.31 -15.05 -13.56
N GLY A 754 22.38 -15.46 -12.86
CA GLY A 754 23.67 -14.79 -12.88
C GLY A 754 23.62 -13.36 -12.35
N LEU A 755 22.82 -13.11 -11.30
CA LEU A 755 22.66 -11.82 -10.62
C LEU A 755 22.53 -12.05 -9.11
N ASP A 756 23.23 -11.19 -8.32
CA ASP A 756 23.10 -11.22 -6.87
C ASP A 756 21.92 -10.36 -6.39
N PRO A 757 20.89 -10.95 -5.72
CA PRO A 757 19.73 -10.22 -5.26
C PRO A 757 20.03 -9.16 -4.19
N ALA A 758 21.17 -9.23 -3.50
CA ALA A 758 21.58 -8.25 -2.48
C ALA A 758 21.80 -6.83 -3.04
N TYR A 759 21.90 -6.67 -4.37
CA TYR A 759 21.94 -5.34 -5.02
C TYR A 759 20.58 -4.65 -5.09
N TYR A 760 19.49 -5.35 -4.84
CA TYR A 760 18.13 -4.87 -5.09
C TYR A 760 17.40 -4.56 -3.78
N TYR A 761 16.32 -3.80 -3.88
CA TYR A 761 15.47 -3.46 -2.74
C TYR A 761 14.32 -4.46 -2.53
N THR A 762 13.88 -5.09 -3.61
CA THR A 762 12.71 -5.99 -3.63
C THR A 762 12.84 -7.05 -4.72
N LEU A 763 12.11 -8.15 -4.58
CA LEU A 763 12.04 -9.21 -5.60
C LEU A 763 11.58 -8.71 -6.99
N PRO A 764 10.56 -7.85 -7.14
CA PRO A 764 10.19 -7.31 -8.45
C PRO A 764 11.32 -6.58 -9.17
N GLY A 765 12.13 -5.79 -8.46
CA GLY A 765 13.29 -5.11 -9.06
C GLY A 765 14.37 -6.09 -9.51
N PHE A 766 14.59 -7.16 -8.74
CA PHE A 766 15.51 -8.24 -9.12
C PHE A 766 15.02 -9.00 -10.36
N THR A 767 13.76 -9.45 -10.35
CA THR A 767 13.20 -10.24 -11.45
C THR A 767 13.10 -9.45 -12.75
N TRP A 768 12.91 -8.13 -12.66
CA TRP A 768 12.95 -7.24 -13.80
C TRP A 768 14.32 -7.25 -14.50
N ASP A 769 15.39 -7.09 -13.75
CA ASP A 769 16.76 -7.15 -14.29
C ASP A 769 17.11 -8.56 -14.77
N ALA A 770 16.69 -9.61 -14.06
CA ALA A 770 16.88 -11.01 -14.47
C ALA A 770 16.19 -11.28 -15.82
N MET A 771 14.98 -10.78 -16.02
CA MET A 771 14.24 -10.86 -17.26
C MET A 771 14.95 -10.12 -18.39
N LEU A 772 15.35 -8.86 -18.18
CA LEU A 772 16.09 -8.08 -19.19
C LEU A 772 17.42 -8.75 -19.59
N LYS A 773 18.16 -9.30 -18.60
CA LYS A 773 19.42 -10.00 -18.85
C LYS A 773 19.20 -11.28 -19.64
N HIS A 774 18.21 -12.10 -19.24
CA HIS A 774 17.93 -13.40 -19.88
C HIS A 774 17.41 -13.22 -21.30
N THR A 775 16.45 -12.33 -21.52
CA THR A 775 15.81 -12.12 -22.82
C THR A 775 16.67 -11.29 -23.77
N ARG A 776 17.60 -10.49 -23.25
CA ARG A 776 18.42 -9.51 -24.01
C ARG A 776 17.57 -8.53 -24.82
N ILE A 777 16.32 -8.34 -24.46
CA ILE A 777 15.40 -7.44 -25.13
C ILE A 777 15.86 -5.98 -25.01
N ASN A 778 15.62 -5.22 -26.06
CA ASN A 778 15.80 -3.78 -26.07
C ASN A 778 14.44 -3.12 -26.28
N PHE A 779 13.85 -2.58 -25.23
CA PHE A 779 12.54 -1.93 -25.27
C PHE A 779 12.65 -0.50 -25.76
N GLU A 780 11.74 -0.11 -26.64
CA GLU A 780 11.46 1.28 -26.90
C GLU A 780 10.41 1.79 -25.91
N LEU A 781 10.80 2.71 -25.02
CA LEU A 781 9.90 3.40 -24.13
C LEU A 781 9.12 4.46 -24.90
N LEU A 782 7.83 4.60 -24.58
CA LEU A 782 6.99 5.60 -25.23
C LEU A 782 7.42 7.01 -24.84
N THR A 783 7.60 7.88 -25.83
CA THR A 783 7.93 9.30 -25.70
C THR A 783 6.73 10.22 -25.91
N ASP A 784 5.63 9.68 -26.45
CA ASP A 784 4.39 10.40 -26.71
C ASP A 784 3.34 10.05 -25.66
N ILE A 785 2.85 11.09 -24.95
CA ILE A 785 1.84 10.93 -23.92
C ILE A 785 0.51 10.41 -24.50
N ASP A 786 0.17 10.76 -25.74
CA ASP A 786 -1.07 10.28 -26.36
C ASP A 786 -1.04 8.75 -26.56
N MET A 787 0.13 8.19 -26.92
CA MET A 787 0.31 6.73 -27.00
C MET A 787 0.18 6.06 -25.65
N VAL A 788 0.76 6.66 -24.59
CA VAL A 788 0.64 6.13 -23.22
C VAL A 788 -0.83 6.08 -22.79
N MET A 789 -1.54 7.20 -22.93
CA MET A 789 -2.95 7.29 -22.56
C MET A 789 -3.84 6.36 -23.37
N PHE A 790 -3.52 6.20 -24.66
CA PHE A 790 -4.23 5.29 -25.54
C PHE A 790 -4.08 3.84 -25.09
N ILE A 791 -2.85 3.41 -24.79
CA ILE A 791 -2.58 2.05 -24.29
C ILE A 791 -3.23 1.82 -22.92
N GLU A 792 -3.14 2.78 -22.01
CA GLU A 792 -3.76 2.67 -20.67
C GLU A 792 -5.27 2.45 -20.73
N ARG A 793 -5.97 3.09 -21.67
CA ARG A 793 -7.40 2.83 -21.89
C ARG A 793 -7.68 1.40 -22.35
N GLY A 794 -6.73 0.78 -23.05
CA GLY A 794 -6.81 -0.60 -23.50
C GLY A 794 -6.48 -1.66 -22.46
N ILE A 795 -5.79 -1.26 -21.37
CA ILE A 795 -5.42 -2.18 -20.28
C ILE A 795 -6.61 -2.38 -19.35
N ARG A 796 -7.08 -3.63 -19.27
CA ARG A 796 -8.17 -4.04 -18.39
C ARG A 796 -7.72 -5.23 -17.56
N GLY A 797 -8.13 -5.27 -16.29
CA GLY A 797 -7.94 -6.43 -15.43
C GLY A 797 -8.79 -7.61 -15.92
N GLY A 798 -8.49 -8.79 -15.39
CA GLY A 798 -9.33 -9.98 -15.64
C GLY A 798 -10.73 -9.80 -15.08
N LEU A 799 -11.71 -10.36 -15.78
CA LEU A 799 -13.09 -10.50 -15.31
C LEU A 799 -13.30 -11.95 -14.91
N SER A 800 -13.71 -12.17 -13.65
CA SER A 800 -14.15 -13.46 -13.15
C SER A 800 -15.58 -13.33 -12.66
N GLN A 801 -16.44 -14.20 -13.13
CA GLN A 801 -17.86 -14.23 -12.71
C GLN A 801 -18.38 -15.67 -12.64
N CYS A 802 -19.35 -15.88 -11.79
CA CYS A 802 -20.14 -17.12 -11.73
C CYS A 802 -21.39 -16.92 -12.57
N SER A 803 -21.42 -17.53 -13.77
CA SER A 803 -22.54 -17.42 -14.69
C SER A 803 -23.77 -18.16 -14.16
N ASN A 804 -23.58 -19.38 -13.64
CA ASN A 804 -24.60 -20.19 -13.00
C ASN A 804 -24.21 -20.50 -11.57
N ARG A 805 -25.04 -20.09 -10.61
CA ARG A 805 -24.75 -20.28 -9.17
C ARG A 805 -24.97 -21.70 -8.68
N TYR A 806 -25.74 -22.50 -9.42
CA TYR A 806 -26.11 -23.84 -9.04
C TYR A 806 -26.09 -24.79 -10.23
N ALA A 807 -25.48 -25.95 -10.06
CA ALA A 807 -25.55 -27.04 -11.01
C ALA A 807 -25.68 -28.37 -10.25
N LEU A 808 -26.53 -29.26 -10.72
CA LEU A 808 -26.73 -30.59 -10.14
C LEU A 808 -26.48 -31.63 -11.25
N ALA A 809 -25.58 -32.54 -10.96
CA ALA A 809 -25.37 -33.69 -11.85
C ALA A 809 -26.54 -34.65 -11.75
N ASN A 810 -26.80 -35.38 -12.81
CA ASN A 810 -27.72 -36.48 -12.86
C ASN A 810 -27.11 -37.65 -13.62
N ASN A 811 -26.52 -38.62 -12.93
CA ASN A 811 -25.88 -39.76 -13.58
C ASN A 811 -25.92 -41.02 -12.71
N LYS A 812 -25.68 -42.15 -13.35
CA LYS A 812 -25.81 -43.48 -12.73
C LYS A 812 -24.93 -43.75 -11.50
N TYR A 813 -23.96 -42.90 -11.20
CA TYR A 813 -23.08 -43.01 -10.03
C TYR A 813 -23.62 -42.25 -8.81
N MET A 814 -24.73 -41.53 -8.98
CA MET A 814 -25.35 -40.74 -7.91
C MET A 814 -26.48 -41.48 -7.26
N GLN A 815 -26.65 -41.38 -5.95
CA GLN A 815 -27.78 -41.95 -5.21
C GLN A 815 -29.12 -41.32 -5.64
N SER A 816 -29.09 -40.05 -6.07
CA SER A 816 -30.26 -39.30 -6.54
C SER A 816 -30.49 -39.42 -8.06
N TYR A 817 -29.96 -40.45 -8.72
CA TYR A 817 -30.08 -40.61 -10.17
C TYR A 817 -31.54 -40.76 -10.60
N ASP A 818 -31.94 -39.92 -11.51
CA ASP A 818 -33.25 -39.96 -12.15
C ASP A 818 -33.06 -40.34 -13.64
N SER A 819 -33.45 -41.59 -13.97
CA SER A 819 -33.28 -42.13 -15.32
C SER A 819 -34.27 -41.52 -16.35
N SER A 820 -35.27 -40.75 -15.90
CA SER A 820 -36.22 -40.03 -16.77
C SER A 820 -35.62 -38.74 -17.32
N LYS A 821 -34.54 -38.25 -16.73
CA LYS A 821 -33.84 -37.04 -17.15
C LYS A 821 -32.53 -37.36 -17.91
N PRO A 822 -32.08 -36.45 -18.76
CA PRO A 822 -30.77 -36.62 -19.44
C PRO A 822 -29.65 -36.81 -18.43
N SER A 823 -28.72 -37.72 -18.72
CA SER A 823 -27.52 -37.90 -17.92
C SER A 823 -26.62 -36.69 -18.04
N SER A 824 -26.15 -36.13 -16.90
CA SER A 824 -25.25 -35.01 -16.81
C SER A 824 -24.16 -35.24 -15.77
N TYR A 825 -22.97 -34.72 -16.08
CA TYR A 825 -21.78 -34.81 -15.24
C TYR A 825 -21.26 -33.43 -14.98
N LEU A 826 -20.75 -33.17 -13.77
CA LEU A 826 -20.04 -31.92 -13.43
C LEU A 826 -18.54 -32.19 -13.53
N MET A 827 -17.85 -31.34 -14.28
CA MET A 827 -16.41 -31.41 -14.46
C MET A 827 -15.81 -30.07 -14.05
N TYR A 828 -14.74 -30.13 -13.27
CA TYR A 828 -13.95 -28.95 -12.86
C TYR A 828 -12.70 -28.88 -13.70
N PHE A 829 -12.48 -27.72 -14.34
CA PHE A 829 -11.29 -27.45 -15.10
C PHE A 829 -10.62 -26.19 -14.55
N ASP A 830 -9.31 -26.23 -14.46
CA ASP A 830 -8.46 -25.07 -14.23
C ASP A 830 -7.43 -24.98 -15.33
N VAL A 831 -7.18 -23.77 -15.84
CA VAL A 831 -6.15 -23.51 -16.86
C VAL A 831 -4.85 -23.22 -16.15
N ASN A 832 -4.01 -24.24 -16.03
CA ASN A 832 -2.70 -24.10 -15.41
C ASN A 832 -1.86 -23.03 -16.12
N ASN A 833 -1.35 -22.06 -15.33
CA ASN A 833 -0.44 -21.03 -15.76
C ASN A 833 -0.96 -20.20 -16.97
N LEU A 834 -2.24 -19.79 -16.93
CA LEU A 834 -2.86 -18.98 -18.00
C LEU A 834 -2.11 -17.70 -18.31
N TYR A 835 -1.66 -16.98 -17.26
CA TYR A 835 -0.86 -15.77 -17.44
C TYR A 835 0.52 -16.05 -18.06
N GLY A 836 1.19 -17.13 -17.65
CA GLY A 836 2.45 -17.56 -18.26
C GLY A 836 2.27 -17.90 -19.74
N TRP A 837 1.18 -18.59 -20.11
CA TRP A 837 0.85 -18.84 -21.52
C TRP A 837 0.66 -17.52 -22.28
N ALA A 838 -0.08 -16.55 -21.74
CA ALA A 838 -0.27 -15.25 -22.38
C ALA A 838 1.06 -14.49 -22.55
N MET A 839 1.94 -14.56 -21.57
CA MET A 839 3.28 -13.96 -21.61
C MET A 839 4.20 -14.62 -22.64
N CYS A 840 3.94 -15.88 -23.03
CA CYS A 840 4.69 -16.58 -24.09
C CYS A 840 4.23 -16.22 -25.50
N GLN A 841 3.15 -15.42 -25.64
CA GLN A 841 2.67 -14.98 -26.96
C GLN A 841 3.54 -13.82 -27.49
N PRO A 842 3.44 -13.46 -28.79
CA PRO A 842 4.06 -12.24 -29.29
C PRO A 842 3.59 -11.00 -28.54
N LEU A 843 4.54 -10.25 -27.96
CA LEU A 843 4.33 -9.04 -27.17
C LEU A 843 5.03 -7.84 -27.81
N PRO A 844 4.46 -6.61 -27.68
CA PRO A 844 5.06 -5.40 -28.20
C PRO A 844 6.42 -5.11 -27.56
N TYR A 845 7.36 -4.53 -28.30
CA TYR A 845 8.62 -4.09 -27.72
C TYR A 845 9.25 -2.83 -28.37
N ALA A 846 8.89 -2.48 -29.64
CA ALA A 846 9.48 -1.33 -30.33
C ALA A 846 8.65 -0.83 -31.51
N GLU A 847 9.11 0.26 -32.15
CA GLU A 847 8.55 0.88 -33.34
C GLU A 847 7.09 1.31 -33.21
N PHE A 848 6.77 1.91 -32.08
CA PHE A 848 5.44 2.44 -31.83
C PHE A 848 5.16 3.65 -32.73
N ARG A 849 4.15 3.56 -33.59
CA ARG A 849 3.74 4.64 -34.49
C ARG A 849 2.25 4.62 -34.80
N TRP A 850 1.68 5.80 -34.98
CA TRP A 850 0.32 5.93 -35.47
C TRP A 850 0.24 5.58 -36.95
N VAL A 851 -0.80 4.84 -37.33
CA VAL A 851 -1.15 4.63 -38.73
C VAL A 851 -1.89 5.88 -39.22
N GLU A 852 -1.38 6.54 -40.27
CA GLU A 852 -1.90 7.81 -40.75
C GLU A 852 -3.28 7.66 -41.42
N ASP A 853 -3.45 6.66 -42.30
CA ASP A 853 -4.72 6.35 -42.98
C ASP A 853 -5.32 5.04 -42.45
N VAL A 854 -6.44 5.18 -41.77
CA VAL A 854 -7.20 4.07 -41.18
C VAL A 854 -8.46 3.71 -41.98
N SER A 855 -8.72 4.44 -43.08
CA SER A 855 -9.98 4.32 -43.84
C SER A 855 -10.21 2.93 -44.41
N ASN A 856 -9.13 2.23 -44.81
CA ASN A 856 -9.17 0.90 -45.42
C ASN A 856 -8.35 -0.13 -44.59
N PHE A 857 -8.21 0.09 -43.29
CA PHE A 857 -7.41 -0.78 -42.44
C PHE A 857 -8.12 -2.13 -42.22
N ASP A 858 -7.56 -3.20 -42.79
CA ASP A 858 -8.08 -4.55 -42.61
C ASP A 858 -7.33 -5.32 -41.51
N TYR A 859 -7.93 -5.30 -40.31
CA TYR A 859 -7.39 -6.04 -39.17
C TYR A 859 -7.56 -7.55 -39.29
N ASN A 860 -8.45 -8.07 -40.14
CA ASN A 860 -8.67 -9.50 -40.34
C ASN A 860 -7.58 -10.15 -41.18
N ALA A 861 -6.93 -9.39 -42.07
CA ALA A 861 -5.81 -9.87 -42.88
C ALA A 861 -4.51 -10.09 -42.08
N ILE A 862 -4.46 -9.64 -40.80
CA ILE A 862 -3.24 -9.76 -39.99
C ILE A 862 -3.13 -11.17 -39.43
N ALA A 863 -2.02 -11.85 -39.73
CA ALA A 863 -1.74 -13.18 -39.21
C ALA A 863 -1.48 -13.16 -37.70
N LEU A 864 -1.81 -14.25 -37.00
CA LEU A 864 -1.64 -14.38 -35.56
C LEU A 864 -0.17 -14.34 -35.11
N ASP A 865 0.73 -14.75 -35.99
CA ASP A 865 2.19 -14.76 -35.79
C ASP A 865 2.89 -13.57 -36.45
N SER A 866 2.13 -12.58 -36.94
CA SER A 866 2.68 -11.39 -37.60
C SER A 866 3.74 -10.73 -36.69
N PRO A 867 4.91 -10.34 -37.23
CA PRO A 867 5.91 -9.58 -36.48
C PRO A 867 5.45 -8.15 -36.16
N THR A 868 4.38 -7.68 -36.82
CA THR A 868 3.77 -6.38 -36.60
C THR A 868 2.41 -6.57 -35.93
N GLY A 869 2.23 -5.91 -34.81
CA GLY A 869 0.98 -5.93 -34.06
C GLY A 869 0.30 -4.55 -34.06
N TYR A 870 -0.98 -4.54 -33.68
CA TYR A 870 -1.80 -3.34 -33.71
C TYR A 870 -2.73 -3.28 -32.48
N ILE A 871 -2.92 -2.07 -31.98
CA ILE A 871 -3.98 -1.72 -31.03
C ILE A 871 -4.89 -0.70 -31.73
N LEU A 872 -6.20 -0.94 -31.71
CA LEU A 872 -7.19 -0.14 -32.42
C LEU A 872 -8.15 0.53 -31.46
N GLU A 873 -8.59 1.74 -31.78
CA GLU A 873 -9.74 2.39 -31.17
C GLU A 873 -10.92 2.29 -32.12
N VAL A 874 -11.95 1.56 -31.71
CA VAL A 874 -13.07 1.17 -32.59
C VAL A 874 -14.42 1.43 -31.94
N ASP A 875 -15.43 1.63 -32.78
CA ASP A 875 -16.81 1.49 -32.36
C ASP A 875 -17.29 0.08 -32.74
N LEU A 876 -17.91 -0.62 -31.79
CA LEU A 876 -18.40 -1.99 -31.95
C LEU A 876 -19.90 -2.04 -31.73
N GLU A 877 -20.63 -2.49 -32.74
CA GLU A 877 -22.02 -2.91 -32.59
C GLU A 877 -22.08 -4.30 -31.96
N TYR A 878 -22.95 -4.47 -30.97
CA TYR A 878 -23.25 -5.75 -30.34
C TYR A 878 -24.63 -6.22 -30.83
N PRO A 879 -24.74 -7.03 -31.89
CA PRO A 879 -26.02 -7.39 -32.50
C PRO A 879 -26.96 -8.08 -31.54
N GLN A 880 -28.24 -7.70 -31.57
CA GLN A 880 -29.28 -8.22 -30.66
C GLN A 880 -29.45 -9.75 -30.72
N ASP A 881 -29.23 -10.37 -31.89
CA ASP A 881 -29.30 -11.83 -32.08
C ASP A 881 -28.16 -12.57 -31.32
N LYS A 882 -27.11 -11.87 -30.91
CA LYS A 882 -25.98 -12.43 -30.13
C LYS A 882 -26.17 -12.29 -28.62
N HIS A 883 -27.08 -11.45 -28.12
CA HIS A 883 -27.25 -11.17 -26.70
C HIS A 883 -27.49 -12.46 -25.89
N ASN A 884 -28.41 -13.31 -26.33
CA ASN A 884 -28.73 -14.56 -25.64
C ASN A 884 -27.56 -15.57 -25.65
N ALA A 885 -26.83 -15.64 -26.77
CA ALA A 885 -25.69 -16.55 -26.90
C ALA A 885 -24.48 -16.12 -26.05
N HIS A 886 -24.35 -14.82 -25.78
CA HIS A 886 -23.22 -14.24 -25.03
C HIS A 886 -23.58 -13.81 -23.60
N THR A 887 -24.76 -14.19 -23.09
CA THR A 887 -25.23 -13.76 -21.75
C THR A 887 -24.24 -14.12 -20.63
N ASP A 888 -23.63 -15.29 -20.72
CA ASP A 888 -22.72 -15.79 -19.68
C ASP A 888 -21.34 -15.11 -19.72
N LEU A 889 -20.83 -14.80 -20.93
CA LEU A 889 -19.52 -14.22 -21.15
C LEU A 889 -19.56 -13.16 -22.26
N PRO A 890 -20.14 -11.99 -22.02
CA PRO A 890 -20.12 -10.90 -22.99
C PRO A 890 -18.69 -10.46 -23.34
N PHE A 891 -18.44 -10.18 -24.61
CA PHE A 891 -17.17 -9.65 -25.09
C PHE A 891 -16.99 -8.19 -24.74
N CYS A 892 -15.75 -7.71 -24.74
CA CYS A 892 -15.39 -6.31 -24.60
C CYS A 892 -15.91 -5.69 -23.29
N PRO A 893 -15.45 -6.15 -22.12
CA PRO A 893 -15.86 -5.57 -20.84
C PRO A 893 -15.42 -4.11 -20.73
N THR A 894 -16.29 -3.27 -20.15
CA THR A 894 -16.07 -1.84 -19.98
C THR A 894 -16.04 -1.47 -18.50
N ARG A 895 -15.27 -0.43 -18.17
CA ARG A 895 -15.35 0.19 -16.84
C ARG A 895 -16.51 1.14 -16.81
N ASP A 896 -17.50 0.81 -15.99
CA ASP A 896 -18.69 1.62 -15.82
C ASP A 896 -19.28 1.41 -14.42
N LYS A 897 -20.26 2.23 -14.08
CA LYS A 897 -20.95 2.16 -12.78
C LYS A 897 -22.06 1.13 -12.85
N PRO A 898 -22.00 0.06 -12.05
CA PRO A 898 -23.12 -0.86 -11.93
C PRO A 898 -24.39 -0.12 -11.46
N PRO A 899 -25.59 -0.57 -11.83
CA PRO A 899 -26.85 -0.01 -11.34
C PRO A 899 -26.84 0.09 -9.79
N GLY A 900 -27.13 1.29 -9.27
CA GLY A 900 -27.15 1.56 -7.83
C GLY A 900 -25.78 1.70 -7.15
N LYS A 901 -24.66 1.61 -7.88
CA LYS A 901 -23.30 1.79 -7.35
C LYS A 901 -22.70 3.12 -7.81
N ARG A 902 -21.76 3.65 -7.02
CA ARG A 902 -21.06 4.92 -7.32
C ARG A 902 -19.64 4.74 -7.83
N GLN A 903 -19.08 3.55 -7.66
CA GLN A 903 -17.72 3.22 -8.10
C GLN A 903 -17.75 2.48 -9.42
N ASP A 904 -16.79 2.79 -10.30
CA ASP A 904 -16.62 2.09 -11.55
C ASP A 904 -16.08 0.68 -11.28
N LYS A 905 -16.70 -0.31 -11.90
CA LYS A 905 -16.25 -1.71 -11.95
C LYS A 905 -16.06 -2.14 -13.40
N LEU A 906 -15.29 -3.19 -13.61
CA LEU A 906 -15.22 -3.84 -14.92
C LEU A 906 -16.49 -4.66 -15.09
N LEU A 907 -17.30 -4.29 -16.09
CA LEU A 907 -18.60 -4.90 -16.39
C LEU A 907 -18.56 -5.61 -17.75
N ALA A 908 -19.06 -6.84 -17.78
CA ALA A 908 -19.36 -7.53 -19.01
C ALA A 908 -20.80 -7.22 -19.41
N THR A 909 -20.99 -6.50 -20.51
CA THR A 909 -22.30 -6.10 -21.02
C THR A 909 -22.43 -6.39 -22.53
N VAL A 910 -23.64 -6.62 -22.98
CA VAL A 910 -23.97 -6.82 -24.40
C VAL A 910 -24.33 -5.50 -25.13
N ASN A 911 -24.00 -4.35 -24.52
CA ASN A 911 -24.19 -3.04 -25.14
C ASN A 911 -23.13 -2.77 -26.19
N ASP A 912 -23.44 -1.88 -27.15
CA ASP A 912 -22.48 -1.35 -28.10
C ASP A 912 -21.32 -0.67 -27.37
N LYS A 913 -20.16 -0.63 -28.02
CA LYS A 913 -18.94 -0.05 -27.47
C LYS A 913 -18.49 1.12 -28.33
N GLU A 914 -18.36 2.29 -27.73
CA GLU A 914 -17.85 3.48 -28.41
C GLU A 914 -16.37 3.72 -28.04
N ARG A 915 -15.57 4.05 -29.05
CA ARG A 915 -14.13 4.37 -28.90
C ARG A 915 -13.37 3.33 -28.05
N TYR A 916 -13.69 2.07 -28.23
CA TYR A 916 -13.13 0.96 -27.45
C TYR A 916 -11.73 0.63 -27.93
N VAL A 917 -10.76 0.69 -27.04
CA VAL A 917 -9.35 0.38 -27.34
C VAL A 917 -9.13 -1.13 -27.16
N ILE A 918 -8.68 -1.80 -28.21
CA ILE A 918 -8.57 -3.27 -28.25
C ILE A 918 -7.37 -3.71 -29.10
N HIS A 919 -6.72 -4.79 -28.67
CA HIS A 919 -5.68 -5.45 -29.44
C HIS A 919 -6.27 -6.19 -30.64
N TYR A 920 -5.62 -6.17 -31.79
CA TYR A 920 -6.15 -6.73 -33.06
C TYR A 920 -6.60 -8.19 -32.94
N ARG A 921 -5.87 -9.05 -32.19
CA ARG A 921 -6.25 -10.46 -31.99
C ARG A 921 -7.57 -10.59 -31.25
N ASN A 922 -7.78 -9.77 -30.23
CA ASN A 922 -9.03 -9.77 -29.48
C ASN A 922 -10.17 -9.23 -30.35
N LEU A 923 -9.90 -8.24 -31.20
CA LEU A 923 -10.87 -7.73 -32.15
C LEU A 923 -11.27 -8.80 -33.18
N GLN A 924 -10.30 -9.53 -33.75
CA GLN A 924 -10.56 -10.67 -34.63
C GLN A 924 -11.40 -11.75 -33.93
N GLN A 925 -11.18 -12.01 -32.67
CA GLN A 925 -12.00 -12.94 -31.89
C GLN A 925 -13.43 -12.41 -31.75
N CYS A 926 -13.61 -11.15 -31.35
CA CYS A 926 -14.93 -10.55 -31.18
C CYS A 926 -15.75 -10.61 -32.49
N THR A 927 -15.12 -10.28 -33.61
CA THR A 927 -15.81 -10.30 -34.91
C THR A 927 -16.11 -11.72 -35.40
N ARG A 928 -15.25 -12.71 -35.15
CA ARG A 928 -15.57 -14.12 -35.41
C ARG A 928 -16.79 -14.61 -34.61
N HIS A 929 -17.04 -14.05 -33.45
CA HIS A 929 -18.20 -14.34 -32.60
C HIS A 929 -19.41 -13.41 -32.87
N GLY A 930 -19.35 -12.59 -33.90
CA GLY A 930 -20.50 -11.88 -34.45
C GLY A 930 -20.63 -10.41 -34.06
N LEU A 931 -19.71 -9.82 -33.30
CA LEU A 931 -19.67 -8.37 -33.13
C LEU A 931 -19.26 -7.71 -34.46
N ARG A 932 -19.70 -6.49 -34.70
CA ARG A 932 -19.42 -5.74 -35.94
C ARG A 932 -18.64 -4.46 -35.62
N VAL A 933 -17.55 -4.24 -36.36
CA VAL A 933 -16.82 -2.98 -36.31
C VAL A 933 -17.56 -1.97 -37.19
N THR A 934 -18.08 -0.91 -36.60
CA THR A 934 -18.80 0.15 -37.32
C THR A 934 -17.87 1.29 -37.71
N LYS A 935 -16.82 1.53 -36.92
CA LYS A 935 -15.83 2.57 -37.20
C LYS A 935 -14.48 2.26 -36.57
N ILE A 936 -13.41 2.59 -37.30
CA ILE A 936 -12.05 2.64 -36.77
C ILE A 936 -11.62 4.10 -36.65
N HIS A 937 -11.23 4.52 -35.44
CA HIS A 937 -10.83 5.90 -35.16
C HIS A 937 -9.34 6.11 -35.25
N ARG A 938 -8.56 5.24 -34.59
CA ARG A 938 -7.10 5.32 -34.53
C ARG A 938 -6.51 3.90 -34.50
N VAL A 939 -5.32 3.76 -35.05
CA VAL A 939 -4.56 2.52 -35.02
C VAL A 939 -3.12 2.80 -34.62
N LEU A 940 -2.67 2.15 -33.54
CA LEU A 940 -1.28 2.15 -33.10
C LEU A 940 -0.61 0.88 -33.59
N GLN A 941 0.46 1.02 -34.36
CA GLN A 941 1.30 -0.08 -34.84
C GLN A 941 2.52 -0.24 -33.94
N PHE A 942 3.01 -1.47 -33.79
CA PHE A 942 4.26 -1.79 -33.10
C PHE A 942 4.88 -3.08 -33.64
N VAL A 943 6.16 -3.29 -33.39
CA VAL A 943 6.84 -4.57 -33.61
C VAL A 943 6.63 -5.45 -32.40
N GLN A 944 6.38 -6.76 -32.66
CA GLN A 944 6.13 -7.77 -31.62
C GLN A 944 6.89 -9.05 -31.88
N SER A 945 7.25 -9.76 -30.82
CA SER A 945 7.81 -11.12 -30.87
C SER A 945 7.54 -11.85 -29.55
N ALA A 946 7.74 -13.15 -29.50
CA ALA A 946 7.62 -13.93 -28.26
C ALA A 946 8.88 -13.81 -27.38
N TRP A 947 9.37 -12.58 -27.18
CA TRP A 947 10.64 -12.30 -26.50
C TRP A 947 10.66 -12.76 -25.04
N LEU A 948 9.51 -12.84 -24.38
CA LEU A 948 9.43 -13.21 -22.97
C LEU A 948 9.34 -14.72 -22.75
N ARG A 949 9.04 -15.51 -23.78
CA ARG A 949 8.79 -16.96 -23.71
C ARG A 949 9.92 -17.72 -23.01
N ALA A 950 11.16 -17.53 -23.43
CA ALA A 950 12.30 -18.25 -22.87
C ALA A 950 12.47 -18.02 -21.36
N TYR A 951 12.18 -16.81 -20.88
CA TYR A 951 12.22 -16.49 -19.44
C TYR A 951 11.06 -17.13 -18.67
N ILE A 952 9.86 -17.17 -19.23
CA ILE A 952 8.71 -17.85 -18.61
C ILE A 952 8.94 -19.36 -18.55
N GLU A 953 9.46 -19.98 -19.62
CA GLU A 953 9.78 -21.41 -19.68
C GLU A 953 10.85 -21.77 -18.64
N LEU A 954 11.91 -20.98 -18.50
CA LEU A 954 12.94 -21.15 -17.45
C LEU A 954 12.31 -21.16 -16.04
N ASN A 955 11.45 -20.20 -15.73
CA ASN A 955 10.80 -20.14 -14.43
C ASN A 955 9.79 -21.28 -14.19
N THR A 956 9.15 -21.75 -15.24
CA THR A 956 8.26 -22.92 -15.21
C THR A 956 9.05 -24.19 -14.91
N GLU A 957 10.22 -24.34 -15.50
CA GLU A 957 11.13 -25.46 -15.23
C GLU A 957 11.57 -25.45 -13.76
N PHE A 958 12.04 -24.33 -13.23
CA PHE A 958 12.39 -24.19 -11.80
C PHE A 958 11.24 -24.57 -10.88
N ARG A 959 10.03 -24.13 -11.19
CA ARG A 959 8.84 -24.48 -10.42
C ARG A 959 8.54 -25.99 -10.47
N THR A 960 8.80 -26.63 -11.61
CA THR A 960 8.58 -28.07 -11.78
C THR A 960 9.62 -28.88 -10.99
N GLN A 961 10.86 -28.44 -10.99
CA GLN A 961 11.95 -29.09 -10.24
C GLN A 961 11.80 -28.91 -8.72
N ALA A 962 11.16 -27.84 -8.25
CA ALA A 962 10.92 -27.55 -6.84
C ALA A 962 9.76 -28.38 -6.23
N LYS A 963 9.02 -29.16 -6.99
CA LYS A 963 7.99 -30.09 -6.52
C LYS A 963 8.60 -31.46 -6.20
#